data_ef73a87b4a5550bd19554d3b0a4a7656
#
_entry.id   ef73a87b4a5550bd19554d3b0a4a7656
#
_cell.length_a   1.000
_cell.length_b   1.000
_cell.length_c   1.000
_cell.angle_alpha   90.00
_cell.angle_beta   90.00
_cell.angle_gamma   90.00
#
_symmetry.space_group_name_H-M   'P 1'
#
loop_
_entity.id
_entity.type
_entity.pdbx_description
1 polymer ?
#
loop_
_entity_poly.entity_id
_entity_poly.type
_entity_poly.pdbx_seq_one_letter_code
_entity_poly.pdbx_strand_id
1 'polypeptide(L)'
;MKKIIFTLIIVLISSFAFGQRKLGGKGTVKSKKEDEALMDSLNFGNSNKNGKKVKFEDTEIIDYLIISSARDTTYVDTTLSIKKEYKFNYLRKDEFGLMPFANVGQTYNSLTYSFNEDNLVPEFGATAKHFNYLNADDVNYYHVPTPLTEIYYKTAFTQGQQLDALFTVNTSKQFNVSIAYKGMRSLGFYQNTLSSTGNLRITSSYKTKDSRYIVNMHFTSQDVLNEENGGLADDNIVFFETGDEDFTDRGVFEVNFENAEGLFLGKRFYLNHTYDLVKGNDSIQNNKIQLGHILKLEDKIYTFEQTSRNDFFGDAFRTSNLKDRTEYENLYNQVKVDYYNNLIGKLQLNASHQNYNYGYDQVLFLDSGYIPNRLKGDIVSLGAKYAKYYKGFNLQGNASINVLGDFDSNSITATAGYKLNEDLNINAGISHHSVAPNFNTILYQSDYVNYNWKNNFNNIKTQTLSAKINSNKYLNLQADLSTITDYVYFSKDENEGVKPFQNNQTITYLKLKLQKEINYRNFGLDNTVLYQQVSNSNNTLNVPQIVTRNTLYYSNHLFKKAMYLQTGVIFNYFTKYNMNAYDPLLSEFYIQNENQFGGFPRLDFFINAKIRQTRIFFKAEHFNSDFTGYNYYSAPNQPYRDFSIRFGLVWNFFM
;
A
#
# COMPACT_ATOMS: atom_id res chain seq x y z
N MET A 1 20.91 17.51 19.75
CA MET A 1 20.98 16.13 19.24
C MET A 1 20.56 15.99 17.77
N LYS A 2 19.43 16.57 17.30
CA LYS A 2 19.00 16.49 15.87
C LYS A 2 20.10 16.89 14.86
N LYS A 3 20.86 17.97 15.11
CA LYS A 3 21.95 18.40 14.21
C LYS A 3 23.14 17.44 14.15
N ILE A 4 23.43 16.72 15.23
CA ILE A 4 24.56 15.77 15.29
C ILE A 4 24.24 14.49 14.51
N ILE A 5 23.01 13.98 14.61
CA ILE A 5 22.55 12.78 13.87
C ILE A 5 22.48 13.09 12.37
N PHE A 6 21.99 14.27 12.01
CA PHE A 6 21.95 14.70 10.60
C PHE A 6 23.35 14.89 10.01
N THR A 7 24.30 15.39 10.79
CA THR A 7 25.70 15.52 10.40
C THR A 7 26.40 14.17 10.24
N LEU A 8 26.10 13.20 11.11
CA LEU A 8 26.62 11.83 11.00
C LEU A 8 26.10 11.10 9.76
N ILE A 9 24.83 11.29 9.40
CA ILE A 9 24.24 10.74 8.18
C ILE A 9 24.83 11.41 6.94
N ILE A 10 25.07 12.72 6.96
CA ILE A 10 25.71 13.44 5.85
C ILE A 10 27.18 13.01 5.69
N VAL A 11 27.91 12.78 6.77
CA VAL A 11 29.29 12.27 6.73
C VAL A 11 29.35 10.83 6.19
N LEU A 12 28.38 9.99 6.51
CA LEU A 12 28.28 8.64 5.93
C LEU A 12 27.95 8.68 4.42
N ILE A 13 27.11 9.63 3.98
CA ILE A 13 26.75 9.79 2.56
C ILE A 13 27.90 10.48 1.79
N SER A 14 28.60 11.42 2.38
CA SER A 14 29.73 12.12 1.73
C SER A 14 30.95 11.24 1.51
N SER A 15 31.15 10.18 2.31
CA SER A 15 32.21 9.21 2.07
C SER A 15 32.00 8.35 0.81
N PHE A 16 30.79 8.33 0.24
CA PHE A 16 30.49 7.69 -1.05
C PHE A 16 30.55 8.64 -2.26
N ALA A 17 30.72 9.96 -2.05
CA ALA A 17 30.65 10.97 -3.11
C ALA A 17 32.02 11.38 -3.69
N PHE A 18 33.15 10.84 -3.21
CA PHE A 18 34.48 11.14 -3.74
C PHE A 18 34.90 10.25 -4.92
N GLY A 19 34.06 10.21 -5.96
CA GLY A 19 34.34 9.46 -7.20
C GLY A 19 33.97 10.20 -8.49
N GLN A 20 33.52 11.46 -8.43
CA GLN A 20 33.19 12.19 -9.66
C GLN A 20 34.34 13.09 -10.13
N ARG A 21 35.05 12.65 -11.16
CA ARG A 21 35.93 13.47 -11.96
C ARG A 21 35.13 14.47 -12.80
N LYS A 22 35.52 15.73 -12.73
CA LYS A 22 35.06 16.83 -13.59
C LYS A 22 35.11 16.47 -15.07
N LEU A 23 33.97 16.56 -15.74
CA LEU A 23 33.88 16.67 -17.20
C LEU A 23 33.51 18.11 -17.55
N GLY A 24 34.54 18.85 -17.99
CA GLY A 24 34.39 20.11 -18.69
C GLY A 24 35.41 20.20 -19.78
N GLY A 25 34.99 20.33 -21.04
CA GLY A 25 35.91 20.56 -22.15
C GLY A 25 35.33 20.17 -23.52
N LYS A 26 35.20 21.15 -24.36
CA LYS A 26 34.64 21.20 -25.71
C LYS A 26 35.20 20.13 -26.68
N GLY A 27 34.28 19.63 -27.48
CA GLY A 27 34.28 19.16 -28.85
C GLY A 27 35.53 18.66 -29.55
N THR A 28 35.38 17.47 -30.12
CA THR A 28 35.68 17.18 -31.55
C THR A 28 35.34 15.70 -31.81
N VAL A 29 34.69 15.46 -32.93
CA VAL A 29 34.37 14.15 -33.48
C VAL A 29 35.67 13.40 -33.80
N LYS A 30 35.90 12.22 -33.19
CA LYS A 30 36.84 11.21 -33.68
C LYS A 30 36.40 9.79 -33.31
N SER A 31 36.14 9.06 -34.36
CA SER A 31 36.42 7.66 -34.67
C SER A 31 35.89 6.51 -33.79
N LYS A 32 35.21 5.62 -34.46
CA LYS A 32 34.74 4.25 -34.21
C LYS A 32 35.50 3.33 -33.22
N LYS A 33 36.60 3.74 -32.64
CA LYS A 33 37.42 2.96 -31.69
C LYS A 33 37.05 3.22 -30.21
N GLU A 34 36.33 4.33 -29.90
CA GLU A 34 35.94 4.64 -28.51
C GLU A 34 34.64 3.95 -28.11
N ASP A 35 33.77 3.60 -29.08
CA ASP A 35 32.51 2.88 -28.81
C ASP A 35 32.76 1.40 -28.46
N GLU A 36 33.82 0.78 -29.01
CA GLU A 36 34.23 -0.58 -28.63
C GLU A 36 34.80 -0.63 -27.19
N ALA A 37 35.52 0.41 -26.77
CA ALA A 37 36.08 0.50 -25.41
C ALA A 37 34.99 0.77 -24.35
N LEU A 38 33.89 1.43 -24.71
CA LEU A 38 32.76 1.66 -23.83
C LEU A 38 31.90 0.39 -23.69
N MET A 39 31.75 -0.38 -24.74
CA MET A 39 31.06 -1.68 -24.72
C MET A 39 31.84 -2.74 -23.93
N ASP A 40 33.19 -2.72 -24.02
CA ASP A 40 34.04 -3.60 -23.22
C ASP A 40 34.07 -3.22 -21.73
N SER A 41 33.84 -1.97 -21.37
CA SER A 41 33.73 -1.54 -19.97
C SER A 41 32.39 -1.90 -19.32
N LEU A 42 31.39 -2.23 -20.12
CA LEU A 42 30.08 -2.74 -19.66
C LEU A 42 30.01 -4.29 -19.62
N ASN A 43 31.05 -4.95 -20.15
CA ASN A 43 31.23 -6.39 -20.02
C ASN A 43 31.86 -6.74 -18.66
N PHE A 44 31.09 -6.78 -17.60
CA PHE A 44 31.48 -7.32 -16.30
C PHE A 44 31.70 -8.85 -16.30
N GLY A 45 32.22 -9.38 -17.40
CA GLY A 45 32.46 -10.82 -17.54
C GLY A 45 33.58 -11.10 -18.53
N ASN A 46 34.83 -10.73 -18.24
CA ASN A 46 36.07 -11.43 -18.65
C ASN A 46 37.29 -10.50 -18.55
N SER A 47 37.85 -10.39 -17.37
CA SER A 47 39.26 -10.05 -17.27
C SER A 47 39.87 -10.64 -16.01
N ASN A 48 40.12 -11.94 -16.01
CA ASN A 48 41.24 -12.49 -15.25
C ASN A 48 41.76 -13.76 -15.93
N LYS A 49 42.79 -13.60 -16.70
CA LYS A 49 43.48 -14.71 -17.40
C LYS A 49 44.15 -15.71 -16.46
N ASN A 50 44.03 -15.59 -15.14
CA ASN A 50 44.54 -16.55 -14.14
C ASN A 50 43.63 -16.72 -12.91
N GLY A 51 42.34 -16.36 -12.95
CA GLY A 51 41.38 -16.67 -11.92
C GLY A 51 40.67 -17.97 -12.25
N LYS A 52 40.63 -18.94 -11.33
CA LYS A 52 39.72 -20.06 -11.42
C LYS A 52 38.33 -19.52 -11.75
N LYS A 53 37.74 -19.95 -12.90
CA LYS A 53 36.32 -19.75 -13.18
C LYS A 53 35.56 -20.21 -11.96
N VAL A 54 34.94 -19.32 -11.21
CA VAL A 54 33.95 -19.69 -10.20
C VAL A 54 32.81 -20.28 -11.02
N LYS A 55 32.63 -21.58 -10.93
CA LYS A 55 31.52 -22.29 -11.54
C LYS A 55 30.25 -21.81 -10.83
N PHE A 56 29.41 -21.02 -11.53
CA PHE A 56 28.04 -20.73 -11.13
C PHE A 56 27.08 -21.90 -11.41
N GLU A 57 27.63 -23.09 -11.65
CA GLU A 57 26.88 -24.27 -12.10
C GLU A 57 25.95 -24.87 -11.02
N ASP A 58 26.10 -24.45 -9.75
CA ASP A 58 25.38 -25.04 -8.62
C ASP A 58 24.33 -24.10 -7.98
N THR A 59 24.05 -22.93 -8.55
CA THR A 59 23.03 -22.00 -7.99
C THR A 59 21.67 -22.28 -8.59
N GLU A 60 20.70 -22.59 -7.72
CA GLU A 60 19.31 -22.80 -8.09
C GLU A 60 18.46 -21.55 -7.83
N ILE A 61 17.29 -21.46 -8.46
CA ILE A 61 16.36 -20.33 -8.28
C ILE A 61 15.88 -20.22 -6.81
N ILE A 62 15.89 -21.30 -6.06
CA ILE A 62 15.52 -21.35 -4.64
C ILE A 62 16.54 -20.64 -3.73
N ASP A 63 17.75 -20.35 -4.21
CA ASP A 63 18.76 -19.62 -3.46
C ASP A 63 18.53 -18.10 -3.48
N TYR A 64 17.62 -17.62 -4.35
CA TYR A 64 17.25 -16.23 -4.44
C TYR A 64 16.07 -15.95 -3.51
N LEU A 65 16.37 -15.37 -2.35
CA LEU A 65 15.42 -15.18 -1.28
C LEU A 65 14.90 -13.74 -1.23
N ILE A 66 13.59 -13.61 -0.99
CA ILE A 66 12.91 -12.38 -0.61
C ILE A 66 12.49 -12.53 0.85
N ILE A 67 12.87 -11.59 1.68
CA ILE A 67 12.65 -11.59 3.13
C ILE A 67 11.72 -10.43 3.47
N SER A 68 10.56 -10.71 4.07
CA SER A 68 9.63 -9.69 4.52
C SER A 68 10.13 -8.96 5.77
N SER A 69 9.47 -7.87 6.16
CA SER A 69 9.70 -7.17 7.44
C SER A 69 9.50 -8.07 8.66
N ALA A 70 8.56 -9.02 8.57
CA ALA A 70 8.31 -10.06 9.58
C ALA A 70 9.35 -11.20 9.56
N ARG A 71 10.30 -11.17 8.59
CA ARG A 71 11.33 -12.19 8.34
C ARG A 71 10.80 -13.51 7.77
N ASP A 72 9.61 -13.50 7.23
CA ASP A 72 9.15 -14.61 6.39
C ASP A 72 9.95 -14.61 5.09
N THR A 73 10.35 -15.81 4.67
CA THR A 73 11.18 -15.97 3.49
C THR A 73 10.36 -16.59 2.36
N THR A 74 10.41 -15.94 1.19
CA THR A 74 9.86 -16.45 -0.07
C THR A 74 10.95 -16.49 -1.13
N TYR A 75 10.73 -17.24 -2.21
CA TYR A 75 11.70 -17.36 -3.29
C TYR A 75 11.34 -16.42 -4.43
N VAL A 76 12.35 -15.91 -5.14
CA VAL A 76 12.15 -15.09 -6.34
C VAL A 76 11.32 -15.83 -7.39
N ASP A 77 11.42 -17.16 -7.44
CA ASP A 77 10.59 -17.99 -8.34
C ASP A 77 9.09 -17.72 -8.20
N THR A 78 8.59 -17.44 -6.99
CA THR A 78 7.17 -17.10 -6.78
C THR A 78 6.78 -15.78 -7.45
N THR A 79 7.71 -14.85 -7.62
CA THR A 79 7.49 -13.57 -8.30
C THR A 79 7.60 -13.67 -9.82
N LEU A 80 8.21 -14.73 -10.33
CA LEU A 80 8.34 -14.99 -11.76
C LEU A 80 7.07 -15.58 -12.40
N SER A 81 6.02 -15.80 -11.63
CA SER A 81 4.74 -16.31 -12.14
C SER A 81 3.93 -15.21 -12.81
N ILE A 82 3.27 -15.53 -13.92
CA ILE A 82 2.27 -14.67 -14.58
C ILE A 82 0.85 -14.85 -14.03
N LYS A 83 0.64 -15.86 -13.16
CA LYS A 83 -0.69 -16.32 -12.72
C LYS A 83 -1.50 -15.31 -11.92
N LYS A 84 -0.85 -14.30 -11.35
CA LYS A 84 -1.49 -13.29 -10.48
C LYS A 84 -1.57 -11.90 -11.12
N GLU A 85 -0.94 -11.68 -12.27
CA GLU A 85 -0.81 -10.34 -12.86
C GLU A 85 -2.18 -9.70 -13.17
N TYR A 86 -3.17 -10.47 -13.57
CA TYR A 86 -4.51 -9.97 -13.85
C TYR A 86 -5.25 -9.39 -12.63
N LYS A 87 -4.81 -9.74 -11.41
CA LYS A 87 -5.39 -9.27 -10.14
C LYS A 87 -4.73 -8.00 -9.61
N PHE A 88 -3.57 -7.60 -10.18
CA PHE A 88 -2.72 -6.61 -9.57
C PHE A 88 -2.99 -5.20 -10.09
N ASN A 89 -3.04 -4.26 -9.15
CA ASN A 89 -2.92 -2.84 -9.44
C ASN A 89 -1.47 -2.46 -9.80
N TYR A 90 -1.22 -1.16 -10.00
CA TYR A 90 0.13 -0.69 -10.36
C TYR A 90 1.17 -0.88 -9.23
N LEU A 91 0.74 -1.05 -7.98
CA LEU A 91 1.63 -1.42 -6.87
C LEU A 91 1.92 -2.92 -6.79
N ARG A 92 1.36 -3.72 -7.71
CA ARG A 92 1.44 -5.19 -7.72
C ARG A 92 0.77 -5.82 -6.49
N LYS A 93 -0.25 -5.15 -5.96
CA LYS A 93 -1.14 -5.64 -4.90
C LYS A 93 -2.49 -6.04 -5.49
N ASP A 94 -3.15 -7.05 -4.89
CA ASP A 94 -4.52 -7.45 -5.29
C ASP A 94 -5.50 -6.31 -5.01
N GLU A 95 -6.26 -5.89 -6.04
CA GLU A 95 -7.20 -4.78 -5.98
C GLU A 95 -8.64 -5.19 -5.61
N PHE A 96 -8.86 -6.45 -5.21
CA PHE A 96 -10.20 -6.90 -4.85
C PHE A 96 -10.79 -6.10 -3.67
N GLY A 97 -12.00 -5.59 -3.86
CA GLY A 97 -12.67 -4.74 -2.88
C GLY A 97 -12.31 -3.25 -2.99
N LEU A 98 -11.64 -2.86 -4.09
CA LEU A 98 -11.30 -1.48 -4.40
C LEU A 98 -11.90 -1.08 -5.76
N MET A 99 -12.57 0.07 -5.82
CA MET A 99 -12.97 0.70 -7.07
C MET A 99 -11.97 1.81 -7.42
N PRO A 100 -11.13 1.61 -8.46
CA PRO A 100 -10.12 2.60 -8.84
C PRO A 100 -10.78 3.83 -9.48
N PHE A 101 -10.17 5.00 -9.33
CA PHE A 101 -10.53 6.20 -10.08
C PHE A 101 -10.08 6.08 -11.54
N ALA A 102 -10.51 7.07 -12.37
CA ALA A 102 -10.31 7.02 -13.81
C ALA A 102 -8.84 6.88 -14.20
N ASN A 103 -7.94 7.62 -13.56
CA ASN A 103 -6.52 7.58 -13.87
C ASN A 103 -5.72 6.64 -12.95
N VAL A 104 -4.66 6.05 -13.47
CA VAL A 104 -3.71 5.25 -12.67
C VAL A 104 -2.95 6.19 -11.73
N GLY A 105 -2.84 5.80 -10.46
CA GLY A 105 -2.15 6.60 -9.43
C GLY A 105 -3.04 7.64 -8.73
N GLN A 106 -4.28 7.81 -9.15
CA GLN A 106 -5.32 8.38 -8.31
C GLN A 106 -5.69 7.41 -7.19
N THR A 107 -6.64 7.77 -6.36
CA THR A 107 -7.12 6.97 -5.24
C THR A 107 -8.03 5.80 -5.67
N TYR A 108 -8.51 5.09 -4.69
CA TYR A 108 -9.50 4.01 -4.79
C TYR A 108 -10.62 4.27 -3.79
N ASN A 109 -11.87 4.07 -4.21
CA ASN A 109 -12.98 4.01 -3.28
C ASN A 109 -13.05 2.59 -2.70
N SER A 110 -13.04 2.46 -1.39
CA SER A 110 -13.06 1.16 -0.73
C SER A 110 -14.47 0.57 -0.74
N LEU A 111 -14.62 -0.61 -1.31
CA LEU A 111 -15.87 -1.39 -1.32
C LEU A 111 -16.00 -2.30 -0.09
N THR A 112 -15.05 -2.25 0.83
CA THR A 112 -15.03 -3.07 2.06
C THR A 112 -14.17 -2.39 3.11
N TYR A 113 -14.42 -2.67 4.39
CA TYR A 113 -13.63 -2.14 5.49
C TYR A 113 -12.97 -3.25 6.30
N SER A 114 -11.85 -2.91 6.96
CA SER A 114 -11.20 -3.71 7.98
C SER A 114 -10.90 -2.80 9.16
N PHE A 115 -11.26 -3.25 10.33
CA PHE A 115 -11.08 -2.52 11.60
C PHE A 115 -10.03 -3.18 12.50
N ASN A 116 -9.24 -4.10 11.95
CA ASN A 116 -8.17 -4.79 12.68
C ASN A 116 -6.87 -3.98 12.55
N GLU A 117 -6.70 -3.00 13.42
CA GLU A 117 -5.52 -2.14 13.45
C GLU A 117 -4.72 -2.40 14.71
N ASP A 118 -3.43 -2.75 14.54
CA ASP A 118 -2.48 -2.93 15.65
C ASP A 118 -1.83 -1.60 16.06
N ASN A 119 -2.15 -0.48 15.41
CA ASN A 119 -1.57 0.82 15.68
C ASN A 119 -2.26 1.48 16.88
N LEU A 120 -1.48 1.88 17.89
CA LEU A 120 -1.99 2.51 19.11
C LEU A 120 -1.92 4.04 19.11
N VAL A 121 -1.54 4.64 17.98
CA VAL A 121 -1.40 6.08 17.79
C VAL A 121 -2.24 6.49 16.60
N PRO A 122 -2.88 7.67 16.61
CA PRO A 122 -3.62 8.17 15.45
C PRO A 122 -2.82 8.08 14.16
N GLU A 123 -3.47 7.70 13.07
CA GLU A 123 -2.84 7.71 11.77
C GLU A 123 -2.82 9.11 11.17
N PHE A 124 -1.89 9.32 10.23
CA PHE A 124 -1.85 10.53 9.43
C PHE A 124 -3.08 10.60 8.51
N GLY A 125 -3.69 11.75 8.36
CA GLY A 125 -4.80 11.98 7.43
C GLY A 125 -4.41 11.84 5.96
N ALA A 126 -5.24 12.37 5.05
CA ALA A 126 -5.13 12.18 3.61
C ALA A 126 -5.13 10.70 3.22
N THR A 127 -6.08 9.93 3.81
CA THR A 127 -6.10 8.47 3.72
C THR A 127 -6.29 7.96 2.29
N ALA A 128 -6.89 8.77 1.42
CA ALA A 128 -7.00 8.46 -0.01
C ALA A 128 -5.63 8.35 -0.71
N LYS A 129 -4.59 9.04 -0.24
CA LYS A 129 -3.22 8.92 -0.77
C LYS A 129 -2.49 7.66 -0.28
N HIS A 130 -2.93 7.06 0.84
CA HIS A 130 -2.27 5.90 1.43
C HIS A 130 -2.34 4.65 0.55
N PHE A 131 -3.33 4.53 -0.35
CA PHE A 131 -3.37 3.44 -1.33
C PHE A 131 -2.13 3.38 -2.22
N ASN A 132 -1.48 4.51 -2.44
CA ASN A 132 -0.31 4.66 -3.30
C ASN A 132 1.00 4.75 -2.50
N TYR A 133 0.94 4.67 -1.17
CA TYR A 133 2.07 4.75 -0.27
C TYR A 133 2.52 3.36 0.21
N LEU A 134 3.84 3.15 0.29
CA LEU A 134 4.42 1.92 0.82
C LEU A 134 4.80 2.10 2.29
N ASN A 135 4.17 1.35 3.16
CA ASN A 135 4.48 1.29 4.58
C ASN A 135 5.77 0.51 4.86
N ALA A 136 6.23 0.50 6.11
CA ALA A 136 7.44 -0.22 6.50
C ALA A 136 7.34 -1.72 6.21
N ASP A 137 6.13 -2.29 6.37
CA ASP A 137 5.87 -3.72 6.17
C ASP A 137 5.76 -4.11 4.69
N ASP A 138 5.60 -3.16 3.79
CA ASP A 138 5.62 -3.39 2.34
C ASP A 138 7.05 -3.52 1.78
N VAL A 139 8.09 -3.21 2.57
CA VAL A 139 9.48 -3.21 2.11
C VAL A 139 10.12 -4.57 2.34
N ASN A 140 10.56 -5.19 1.24
CA ASN A 140 11.27 -6.46 1.26
C ASN A 140 12.78 -6.28 1.31
N TYR A 141 13.46 -7.26 1.88
CA TYR A 141 14.91 -7.44 1.89
C TYR A 141 15.27 -8.67 1.07
N TYR A 142 16.52 -8.81 0.68
CA TYR A 142 16.93 -9.84 -0.26
C TYR A 142 18.18 -10.58 0.24
N HIS A 143 18.35 -11.82 -0.24
CA HIS A 143 19.58 -12.56 -0.20
C HIS A 143 19.72 -13.32 -1.51
N VAL A 144 20.77 -13.03 -2.29
CA VAL A 144 20.93 -13.55 -3.64
C VAL A 144 22.34 -14.10 -3.84
N PRO A 145 22.53 -15.28 -4.47
CA PRO A 145 23.85 -15.86 -4.72
C PRO A 145 24.61 -15.10 -5.81
N THR A 146 23.91 -14.52 -6.77
CA THR A 146 24.44 -13.65 -7.81
C THR A 146 23.62 -12.36 -7.90
N PRO A 147 24.13 -11.26 -8.47
CA PRO A 147 23.36 -10.04 -8.65
C PRO A 147 22.07 -10.32 -9.43
N LEU A 148 20.96 -9.75 -8.95
CA LEU A 148 19.65 -9.83 -9.57
C LEU A 148 19.18 -8.43 -9.93
N THR A 149 18.73 -8.26 -11.18
CA THR A 149 18.03 -7.07 -11.64
C THR A 149 16.64 -7.46 -12.14
N GLU A 150 15.62 -6.74 -11.69
CA GLU A 150 14.26 -6.82 -12.24
C GLU A 150 13.89 -5.44 -12.80
N ILE A 151 13.39 -5.42 -14.02
CA ILE A 151 12.82 -4.23 -14.66
C ILE A 151 11.38 -4.57 -15.06
N TYR A 152 10.44 -3.84 -14.48
CA TYR A 152 9.03 -3.87 -14.80
C TYR A 152 8.66 -2.57 -15.51
N TYR A 153 8.00 -2.69 -16.66
CA TYR A 153 7.45 -1.57 -17.42
C TYR A 153 5.99 -1.86 -17.76
N LYS A 154 5.12 -0.87 -17.65
CA LYS A 154 3.72 -0.94 -18.09
C LYS A 154 3.26 0.41 -18.61
N THR A 155 2.48 0.43 -19.67
CA THR A 155 1.85 1.67 -20.13
C THR A 155 0.80 2.13 -19.12
N ALA A 156 0.66 3.42 -18.96
CA ALA A 156 -0.45 4.08 -18.28
C ALA A 156 -1.28 4.88 -19.29
N PHE A 157 -2.34 5.55 -18.83
CA PHE A 157 -3.24 6.24 -19.75
C PHE A 157 -2.64 7.56 -20.25
N THR A 158 -2.97 7.93 -21.47
CA THR A 158 -2.62 9.20 -22.12
C THR A 158 -1.18 9.62 -21.84
N GLN A 159 -0.27 9.20 -22.72
CA GLN A 159 1.18 9.49 -22.63
C GLN A 159 1.84 9.05 -21.31
N GLY A 160 1.25 8.06 -20.62
CA GLY A 160 1.69 7.62 -19.33
C GLY A 160 2.55 6.35 -19.37
N GLN A 161 3.37 6.20 -18.34
CA GLN A 161 4.20 5.02 -18.14
C GLN A 161 4.41 4.71 -16.65
N GLN A 162 4.63 3.45 -16.39
CA GLN A 162 5.02 2.92 -15.09
C GLN A 162 6.33 2.17 -15.23
N LEU A 163 7.27 2.47 -14.36
CA LEU A 163 8.55 1.77 -14.23
C LEU A 163 8.70 1.28 -12.77
N ASP A 164 9.13 0.03 -12.59
CA ASP A 164 9.58 -0.49 -11.28
C ASP A 164 10.88 -1.26 -11.51
N ALA A 165 11.99 -0.71 -11.05
CA ALA A 165 13.32 -1.27 -11.22
C ALA A 165 13.90 -1.66 -9.87
N LEU A 166 14.45 -2.87 -9.77
CA LEU A 166 15.15 -3.40 -8.61
C LEU A 166 16.51 -3.91 -9.02
N PHE A 167 17.51 -3.52 -8.28
CA PHE A 167 18.83 -4.14 -8.29
C PHE A 167 19.19 -4.61 -6.89
N THR A 168 19.65 -5.85 -6.77
CA THR A 168 20.07 -6.43 -5.48
C THR A 168 21.32 -7.27 -5.65
N VAL A 169 22.22 -7.16 -4.69
CA VAL A 169 23.49 -7.88 -4.71
C VAL A 169 23.96 -8.23 -3.30
N ASN A 170 24.49 -9.43 -3.13
CA ASN A 170 25.25 -9.79 -1.95
C ASN A 170 26.72 -9.41 -2.18
N THR A 171 27.22 -8.44 -1.41
CA THR A 171 28.65 -8.08 -1.43
C THR A 171 29.51 -9.08 -0.62
N SER A 172 28.86 -9.85 0.23
CA SER A 172 29.42 -11.01 0.92
C SER A 172 28.31 -12.01 1.25
N LYS A 173 28.64 -13.23 1.70
CA LYS A 173 27.64 -14.22 2.15
C LYS A 173 26.78 -13.72 3.32
N GLN A 174 27.20 -12.66 4.01
CA GLN A 174 26.54 -12.09 5.18
C GLN A 174 25.76 -10.81 4.88
N PHE A 175 26.10 -10.09 3.79
CA PHE A 175 25.61 -8.73 3.58
C PHE A 175 25.02 -8.55 2.20
N ASN A 176 23.77 -8.13 2.15
CA ASN A 176 23.04 -7.77 0.94
C ASN A 176 22.72 -6.26 0.94
N VAL A 177 22.75 -5.67 -0.23
CA VAL A 177 22.29 -4.31 -0.50
C VAL A 177 21.37 -4.34 -1.72
N SER A 178 20.29 -3.56 -1.66
CA SER A 178 19.39 -3.39 -2.80
C SER A 178 19.03 -1.92 -2.98
N ILE A 179 18.84 -1.54 -4.23
CA ILE A 179 18.25 -0.26 -4.62
C ILE A 179 17.06 -0.53 -5.54
N ALA A 180 15.95 0.12 -5.28
CA ALA A 180 14.76 0.01 -6.09
C ALA A 180 14.11 1.38 -6.29
N TYR A 181 13.57 1.60 -7.48
CA TYR A 181 12.80 2.78 -7.81
C TYR A 181 11.53 2.37 -8.53
N LYS A 182 10.39 2.86 -8.03
CA LYS A 182 9.10 2.75 -8.70
C LYS A 182 8.61 4.15 -9.02
N GLY A 183 8.38 4.41 -10.30
CA GLY A 183 7.81 5.66 -10.78
C GLY A 183 6.60 5.39 -11.68
N MET A 184 5.64 6.27 -11.62
CA MET A 184 4.47 6.25 -12.50
C MET A 184 4.07 7.68 -12.81
N ARG A 185 3.74 7.95 -14.08
CA ARG A 185 3.13 9.19 -14.53
C ARG A 185 2.04 8.87 -15.54
N SER A 186 0.92 9.56 -15.43
CA SER A 186 -0.23 9.43 -16.34
C SER A 186 -1.02 10.74 -16.35
N LEU A 187 -1.36 11.25 -17.52
CA LEU A 187 -2.19 12.46 -17.63
C LEU A 187 -3.67 12.19 -17.33
N GLY A 188 -4.14 10.96 -17.62
CA GLY A 188 -5.56 10.62 -17.51
C GLY A 188 -6.37 11.04 -18.75
N PHE A 189 -7.67 10.81 -18.70
CA PHE A 189 -8.59 11.11 -19.80
C PHE A 189 -9.41 12.39 -19.53
N TYR A 190 -9.70 12.69 -18.28
CA TYR A 190 -10.45 13.88 -17.88
C TYR A 190 -9.50 15.05 -17.61
N GLN A 191 -10.03 16.27 -17.64
CA GLN A 191 -9.25 17.48 -17.34
C GLN A 191 -8.70 17.44 -15.91
N ASN A 192 -7.49 17.95 -15.71
CA ASN A 192 -6.81 18.12 -14.43
C ASN A 192 -6.79 16.83 -13.56
N THR A 193 -6.37 15.71 -14.18
CA THR A 193 -6.27 14.41 -13.51
C THR A 193 -4.88 13.78 -13.55
N LEU A 194 -3.84 14.57 -13.83
CA LEU A 194 -2.47 14.06 -13.84
C LEU A 194 -2.14 13.38 -12.51
N SER A 195 -1.54 12.23 -12.62
CA SER A 195 -0.99 11.48 -11.49
C SER A 195 0.50 11.26 -11.70
N SER A 196 1.30 11.54 -10.69
CA SER A 196 2.74 11.30 -10.71
C SER A 196 3.16 10.74 -9.34
N THR A 197 3.79 9.58 -9.34
CA THR A 197 4.27 8.95 -8.10
C THR A 197 5.72 8.53 -8.26
N GLY A 198 6.50 8.72 -7.20
CA GLY A 198 7.87 8.28 -7.10
C GLY A 198 8.12 7.53 -5.80
N ASN A 199 8.90 6.45 -5.84
CA ASN A 199 9.28 5.70 -4.65
C ASN A 199 10.68 5.15 -4.80
N LEU A 200 11.63 5.77 -4.10
CA LEU A 200 13.00 5.27 -3.96
C LEU A 200 13.11 4.42 -2.70
N ARG A 201 13.69 3.23 -2.82
CA ARG A 201 13.95 2.31 -1.72
C ARG A 201 15.41 1.86 -1.76
N ILE A 202 16.10 2.00 -0.64
CA ILE A 202 17.42 1.44 -0.42
C ILE A 202 17.30 0.50 0.77
N THR A 203 17.61 -0.77 0.58
CA THR A 203 17.50 -1.77 1.65
C THR A 203 18.83 -2.47 1.87
N SER A 204 19.07 -2.90 3.10
CA SER A 204 20.18 -3.80 3.37
C SER A 204 19.81 -4.84 4.44
N SER A 205 20.42 -5.99 4.33
CA SER A 205 20.29 -7.09 5.25
C SER A 205 21.67 -7.63 5.59
N TYR A 206 21.93 -7.80 6.90
CA TYR A 206 23.18 -8.37 7.40
C TYR A 206 22.89 -9.47 8.41
N LYS A 207 23.65 -10.55 8.31
CA LYS A 207 23.60 -11.68 9.21
C LYS A 207 25.01 -12.16 9.53
N THR A 208 25.39 -12.27 10.82
CA THR A 208 26.68 -12.78 11.21
C THR A 208 26.87 -14.24 10.79
N LYS A 209 28.13 -14.70 10.66
CA LYS A 209 28.47 -16.08 10.27
C LYS A 209 27.84 -17.13 11.20
N ASP A 210 27.80 -16.83 12.48
CA ASP A 210 27.18 -17.68 13.53
C ASP A 210 25.66 -17.52 13.60
N SER A 211 25.07 -16.62 12.79
CA SER A 211 23.65 -16.30 12.72
C SER A 211 23.05 -15.73 14.01
N ARG A 212 23.87 -15.27 14.97
CA ARG A 212 23.40 -14.70 16.23
C ARG A 212 22.85 -13.29 16.07
N TYR A 213 23.46 -12.48 15.21
CA TYR A 213 23.03 -11.11 14.96
C TYR A 213 22.47 -10.98 13.57
N ILE A 214 21.26 -10.44 13.48
CA ILE A 214 20.57 -10.16 12.22
C ILE A 214 20.09 -8.71 12.25
N VAL A 215 20.34 -7.97 11.19
CA VAL A 215 19.83 -6.62 11.01
C VAL A 215 19.27 -6.44 9.60
N ASN A 216 18.10 -5.84 9.54
CA ASN A 216 17.47 -5.35 8.32
C ASN A 216 17.26 -3.83 8.48
N MET A 217 17.65 -3.06 7.46
CA MET A 217 17.42 -1.63 7.45
C MET A 217 17.00 -1.15 6.07
N HIS A 218 16.20 -0.09 6.05
CA HIS A 218 15.85 0.56 4.80
C HIS A 218 15.71 2.06 4.97
N PHE A 219 15.92 2.75 3.85
CA PHE A 219 15.53 4.12 3.64
C PHE A 219 14.53 4.19 2.48
N THR A 220 13.45 4.95 2.65
CA THR A 220 12.49 5.22 1.58
C THR A 220 12.26 6.72 1.46
N SER A 221 12.11 7.18 0.20
CA SER A 221 11.62 8.52 -0.13
C SER A 221 10.51 8.37 -1.16
N GLN A 222 9.34 8.90 -0.85
CA GLN A 222 8.13 8.69 -1.64
C GLN A 222 7.42 10.02 -1.87
N ASP A 223 6.82 10.15 -3.05
CA ASP A 223 5.92 11.23 -3.43
C ASP A 223 4.70 10.65 -4.15
N VAL A 224 3.53 11.21 -3.87
CA VAL A 224 2.25 10.92 -4.52
C VAL A 224 1.60 12.25 -4.84
N LEU A 225 1.72 12.68 -6.09
CA LEU A 225 1.11 13.90 -6.60
C LEU A 225 -0.08 13.54 -7.48
N ASN A 226 -1.20 14.21 -7.26
CA ASN A 226 -2.35 14.19 -8.13
C ASN A 226 -2.82 15.64 -8.37
N GLU A 227 -3.06 15.98 -9.63
CA GLU A 227 -3.95 17.09 -9.93
C GLU A 227 -5.37 16.70 -9.50
N GLU A 228 -6.10 17.65 -8.97
CA GLU A 228 -7.44 17.47 -8.42
C GLU A 228 -8.41 18.37 -9.18
N ASN A 229 -9.60 17.83 -9.50
CA ASN A 229 -10.59 18.53 -10.31
C ASN A 229 -12.01 18.57 -9.70
N GLY A 230 -12.19 17.93 -8.52
CA GLY A 230 -13.50 17.87 -7.85
C GLY A 230 -14.56 17.00 -8.56
N GLY A 231 -14.22 16.35 -9.68
CA GLY A 231 -15.15 15.58 -10.49
C GLY A 231 -15.82 16.43 -11.59
N LEU A 232 -16.73 15.82 -12.34
CA LEU A 232 -17.52 16.51 -13.36
C LEU A 232 -18.41 17.59 -12.71
N ALA A 233 -18.54 18.72 -13.38
CA ALA A 233 -19.55 19.71 -13.03
C ALA A 233 -20.96 19.11 -13.20
N ASP A 234 -21.89 19.48 -12.33
CA ASP A 234 -23.24 18.88 -12.27
C ASP A 234 -23.97 18.94 -13.61
N ASP A 235 -23.84 20.04 -14.36
CA ASP A 235 -24.45 20.21 -15.68
C ASP A 235 -23.88 19.25 -16.73
N ASN A 236 -22.68 18.70 -16.52
CA ASN A 236 -22.02 17.76 -17.43
C ASN A 236 -22.33 16.28 -17.13
N ILE A 237 -22.91 15.98 -15.98
CA ILE A 237 -23.26 14.60 -15.59
C ILE A 237 -24.25 13.98 -16.57
N VAL A 238 -25.27 14.76 -16.98
CA VAL A 238 -26.29 14.29 -17.93
C VAL A 238 -25.69 13.89 -19.27
N PHE A 239 -24.69 14.60 -19.78
CA PHE A 239 -24.02 14.26 -21.03
C PHE A 239 -23.19 12.97 -20.91
N PHE A 240 -22.57 12.74 -19.75
CA PHE A 240 -21.91 11.48 -19.48
C PHE A 240 -22.92 10.33 -19.44
N GLU A 241 -24.00 10.44 -18.68
CA GLU A 241 -24.99 9.37 -18.47
C GLU A 241 -25.82 9.05 -19.73
N THR A 242 -26.03 10.01 -20.60
CA THR A 242 -26.72 9.81 -21.89
C THR A 242 -25.79 9.25 -22.97
N GLY A 243 -24.47 9.32 -22.77
CA GLY A 243 -23.48 8.91 -23.77
C GLY A 243 -23.49 9.82 -24.99
N ASP A 244 -23.59 11.12 -24.78
CA ASP A 244 -23.61 12.13 -25.80
C ASP A 244 -22.36 12.05 -26.68
N GLU A 245 -22.58 12.01 -28.03
CA GLU A 245 -21.51 11.80 -29.01
C GLU A 245 -20.50 12.95 -29.05
N ASP A 246 -20.90 14.17 -28.68
CA ASP A 246 -20.01 15.34 -28.60
C ASP A 246 -19.01 15.24 -27.44
N PHE A 247 -19.27 14.38 -26.45
CA PHE A 247 -18.46 14.14 -25.27
C PHE A 247 -17.69 12.82 -25.30
N THR A 248 -17.48 12.25 -26.49
CA THR A 248 -16.66 11.02 -26.66
C THR A 248 -15.21 11.23 -26.23
N ASP A 249 -14.64 12.40 -26.48
CA ASP A 249 -13.39 12.84 -25.85
C ASP A 249 -13.68 13.32 -24.42
N ARG A 250 -13.25 12.56 -23.44
CA ARG A 250 -13.49 12.87 -22.01
C ARG A 250 -12.79 14.15 -21.54
N GLY A 251 -11.82 14.64 -22.30
CA GLY A 251 -11.15 15.91 -22.03
C GLY A 251 -11.98 17.16 -22.30
N VAL A 252 -13.17 17.02 -22.95
CA VAL A 252 -14.08 18.16 -23.18
C VAL A 252 -15.09 18.38 -22.07
N PHE A 253 -15.25 17.42 -21.13
CA PHE A 253 -16.12 17.60 -19.98
C PHE A 253 -15.63 18.72 -19.08
N GLU A 254 -16.52 19.60 -18.68
CA GLU A 254 -16.24 20.58 -17.62
C GLU A 254 -16.15 19.89 -16.26
N VAL A 255 -15.16 20.29 -15.48
CA VAL A 255 -14.91 19.81 -14.13
C VAL A 255 -15.12 20.94 -13.12
N ASN A 256 -15.27 20.61 -11.85
CA ASN A 256 -15.56 21.63 -10.83
C ASN A 256 -14.43 22.66 -10.69
N PHE A 257 -13.17 22.27 -10.93
CA PHE A 257 -12.00 23.17 -10.98
C PHE A 257 -10.81 22.51 -11.68
N GLU A 258 -9.86 23.33 -12.18
CA GLU A 258 -8.70 22.87 -12.93
C GLU A 258 -7.36 23.37 -12.36
N ASN A 259 -7.38 23.91 -11.15
CA ASN A 259 -6.27 24.72 -10.61
C ASN A 259 -5.78 24.23 -9.24
N ALA A 260 -6.00 22.96 -8.92
CA ALA A 260 -5.62 22.39 -7.64
C ALA A 260 -4.76 21.14 -7.81
N GLU A 261 -3.87 20.93 -6.83
CA GLU A 261 -3.07 19.71 -6.72
C GLU A 261 -2.92 19.27 -5.27
N GLY A 262 -2.89 17.95 -5.07
CA GLY A 262 -2.62 17.32 -3.78
C GLY A 262 -1.31 16.53 -3.82
N LEU A 263 -0.35 16.89 -2.97
CA LEU A 263 0.96 16.24 -2.87
C LEU A 263 1.14 15.60 -1.51
N PHE A 264 1.41 14.29 -1.49
CA PHE A 264 1.77 13.55 -0.29
C PHE A 264 3.22 13.09 -0.37
N LEU A 265 4.05 13.55 0.56
CA LEU A 265 5.46 13.22 0.68
C LEU A 265 5.70 12.34 1.90
N GLY A 266 6.60 11.38 1.78
CA GLY A 266 7.03 10.57 2.92
C GLY A 266 8.49 10.17 2.84
N LYS A 267 9.19 10.31 3.96
CA LYS A 267 10.56 9.83 4.12
C LYS A 267 10.62 8.93 5.35
N ARG A 268 11.29 7.80 5.23
CA ARG A 268 11.41 6.88 6.35
C ARG A 268 12.79 6.25 6.39
N PHE A 269 13.36 6.24 7.58
CA PHE A 269 14.45 5.35 7.96
C PHE A 269 13.92 4.28 8.91
N TYR A 270 14.25 3.03 8.66
CA TYR A 270 13.83 1.89 9.47
C TYR A 270 15.00 0.96 9.73
N LEU A 271 15.13 0.53 10.97
CA LEU A 271 16.13 -0.44 11.44
C LEU A 271 15.42 -1.46 12.33
N ASN A 272 15.60 -2.74 12.04
CA ASN A 272 15.14 -3.86 12.86
C ASN A 272 16.28 -4.86 13.05
N HIS A 273 16.78 -4.97 14.26
CA HIS A 273 17.86 -5.89 14.55
C HIS A 273 17.58 -6.77 15.77
N THR A 274 18.19 -7.94 15.77
CA THR A 274 18.02 -8.92 16.83
C THR A 274 19.36 -9.61 17.13
N TYR A 275 19.52 -9.98 18.40
CA TYR A 275 20.67 -10.73 18.89
C TYR A 275 20.23 -11.94 19.72
N ASP A 276 20.68 -13.14 19.34
CA ASP A 276 20.44 -14.37 20.09
C ASP A 276 21.38 -14.44 21.28
N LEU A 277 20.87 -14.19 22.50
CA LEU A 277 21.62 -14.32 23.75
C LEU A 277 21.93 -15.79 24.02
N VAL A 278 20.93 -16.64 23.90
CA VAL A 278 21.05 -18.08 24.05
C VAL A 278 20.61 -18.71 22.74
N LYS A 279 21.56 -19.34 22.04
CA LYS A 279 21.29 -20.09 20.83
C LYS A 279 20.86 -21.50 21.20
N GLY A 280 19.65 -21.89 20.84
CA GLY A 280 19.18 -23.25 21.00
C GLY A 280 20.07 -24.24 20.21
N ASN A 281 20.39 -25.41 20.77
CA ASN A 281 21.01 -26.53 20.04
C ASN A 281 19.91 -27.36 19.40
N ASP A 282 20.05 -27.78 18.16
CA ASP A 282 19.02 -28.47 17.35
C ASP A 282 18.56 -29.83 17.90
N SER A 283 19.15 -30.35 19.00
CA SER A 283 18.95 -31.73 19.43
C SER A 283 18.24 -31.94 20.76
N ILE A 284 18.06 -30.94 21.63
CA ILE A 284 17.46 -31.08 22.96
C ILE A 284 16.67 -29.84 23.34
N GLN A 285 15.52 -29.96 24.01
CA GLN A 285 14.62 -28.93 24.55
C GLN A 285 15.28 -27.55 24.75
N ASN A 286 15.09 -26.60 23.82
CA ASN A 286 16.04 -25.53 23.80
C ASN A 286 15.35 -24.21 24.09
N ASN A 287 15.72 -23.67 25.23
CA ASN A 287 15.47 -22.30 25.57
C ASN A 287 16.26 -21.40 24.60
N LYS A 288 15.56 -20.64 23.78
CA LYS A 288 16.15 -19.58 22.97
C LYS A 288 15.69 -18.25 23.53
N ILE A 289 16.64 -17.36 23.80
CA ILE A 289 16.38 -15.98 24.21
C ILE A 289 16.99 -15.08 23.17
N GLN A 290 16.15 -14.18 22.61
CA GLN A 290 16.56 -13.21 21.61
C GLN A 290 16.18 -11.81 22.08
N LEU A 291 17.12 -10.88 22.03
CA LEU A 291 16.86 -9.45 22.18
C LEU A 291 16.64 -8.83 20.81
N GLY A 292 15.69 -7.92 20.71
CA GLY A 292 15.44 -7.19 19.48
C GLY A 292 15.19 -5.70 19.74
N HIS A 293 15.51 -4.89 18.75
CA HIS A 293 15.23 -3.46 18.76
C HIS A 293 14.76 -3.01 17.38
N ILE A 294 13.75 -2.14 17.36
CA ILE A 294 13.23 -1.49 16.16
C ILE A 294 13.37 0.02 16.36
N LEU A 295 13.95 0.68 15.36
CA LEU A 295 13.97 2.14 15.24
C LEU A 295 13.28 2.53 13.93
N LYS A 296 12.32 3.45 14.00
CA LYS A 296 11.69 4.06 12.84
C LYS A 296 11.69 5.58 13.01
N LEU A 297 12.24 6.27 12.02
CA LEU A 297 12.12 7.71 11.83
C LEU A 297 11.27 7.92 10.59
N GLU A 298 10.17 8.64 10.70
CA GLU A 298 9.25 8.85 9.60
C GLU A 298 8.74 10.29 9.59
N ASP A 299 8.89 10.95 8.45
CA ASP A 299 8.33 12.27 8.18
C ASP A 299 7.30 12.13 7.06
N LYS A 300 6.09 12.67 7.26
CA LYS A 300 5.03 12.76 6.27
C LYS A 300 4.57 14.19 6.13
N ILE A 301 4.31 14.61 4.90
CA ILE A 301 3.79 15.94 4.60
C ILE A 301 2.66 15.76 3.59
N TYR A 302 1.51 16.34 3.87
CA TYR A 302 0.45 16.50 2.88
C TYR A 302 0.27 17.98 2.58
N THR A 303 0.22 18.32 1.30
CA THR A 303 0.00 19.68 0.83
C THR A 303 -1.13 19.67 -0.20
N PHE A 304 -2.13 20.51 0.01
CA PHE A 304 -3.12 20.87 -1.01
C PHE A 304 -2.82 22.31 -1.45
N GLU A 305 -2.63 22.53 -2.74
CA GLU A 305 -2.38 23.85 -3.32
C GLU A 305 -3.42 24.17 -4.36
N GLN A 306 -3.92 25.42 -4.35
CA GLN A 306 -4.87 25.92 -5.34
C GLN A 306 -4.53 27.37 -5.70
N THR A 307 -4.45 27.67 -6.99
CA THR A 307 -4.00 28.98 -7.46
C THR A 307 -5.01 30.11 -7.20
N SER A 308 -6.30 29.80 -7.22
CA SER A 308 -7.39 30.71 -6.91
C SER A 308 -8.52 29.98 -6.19
N ARG A 309 -9.19 30.66 -5.27
CA ARG A 309 -10.38 30.16 -4.56
C ARG A 309 -11.42 29.63 -5.55
N ASN A 310 -12.07 28.52 -5.17
CA ASN A 310 -13.22 27.96 -5.86
C ASN A 310 -14.40 27.79 -4.89
N ASP A 311 -15.60 28.10 -5.37
CA ASP A 311 -16.83 28.04 -4.56
C ASP A 311 -17.20 26.60 -4.17
N PHE A 312 -16.61 25.59 -4.80
CA PHE A 312 -16.74 24.17 -4.43
C PHE A 312 -16.41 23.89 -2.95
N PHE A 313 -15.43 24.59 -2.39
CA PHE A 313 -15.02 24.48 -0.98
C PHE A 313 -15.60 25.60 -0.10
N GLY A 314 -16.36 26.52 -0.68
CA GLY A 314 -16.95 27.67 0.03
C GLY A 314 -16.00 28.83 0.22
N ASP A 315 -16.21 29.61 1.31
CA ASP A 315 -15.43 30.80 1.59
C ASP A 315 -14.01 30.49 2.05
N ALA A 316 -13.08 31.36 1.71
CA ALA A 316 -11.67 31.26 2.08
C ALA A 316 -11.12 32.56 2.67
N PHE A 317 -10.09 32.45 3.53
CA PHE A 317 -9.38 33.61 4.10
C PHE A 317 -8.55 34.38 3.06
N ARG A 318 -8.30 33.76 1.92
CA ARG A 318 -7.58 34.36 0.76
C ARG A 318 -8.27 33.97 -0.54
N THR A 319 -8.07 34.78 -1.54
CA THR A 319 -8.65 34.58 -2.88
C THR A 319 -7.69 33.89 -3.85
N SER A 320 -6.40 33.85 -3.55
CA SER A 320 -5.38 33.25 -4.41
C SER A 320 -4.23 32.65 -3.61
N ASN A 321 -3.50 31.73 -4.25
CA ASN A 321 -2.36 31.00 -3.65
C ASN A 321 -2.73 30.32 -2.34
N LEU A 322 -3.86 29.61 -2.35
CA LEU A 322 -4.29 28.82 -1.20
C LEU A 322 -3.35 27.63 -1.02
N LYS A 323 -2.96 27.38 0.22
CA LYS A 323 -2.00 26.33 0.54
C LYS A 323 -2.22 25.78 1.93
N ASP A 324 -2.74 24.58 1.99
CA ASP A 324 -2.87 23.81 3.20
C ASP A 324 -1.69 22.84 3.29
N ARG A 325 -0.95 22.90 4.40
CA ARG A 325 0.22 22.04 4.59
C ARG A 325 0.22 21.43 5.98
N THR A 326 0.10 20.12 6.02
CA THR A 326 0.12 19.32 7.24
C THR A 326 1.43 18.53 7.31
N GLU A 327 2.07 18.55 8.48
CA GLU A 327 3.31 17.81 8.74
C GLU A 327 3.13 16.78 9.85
N TYR A 328 3.85 15.68 9.74
CA TYR A 328 3.93 14.65 10.77
C TYR A 328 5.35 14.12 10.87
N GLU A 329 5.95 14.29 12.03
CA GLU A 329 7.25 13.70 12.39
C GLU A 329 7.02 12.62 13.44
N ASN A 330 7.63 11.46 13.24
CA ASN A 330 7.50 10.31 14.13
C ASN A 330 8.85 9.64 14.38
N LEU A 331 9.24 9.59 15.66
CA LEU A 331 10.35 8.78 16.14
C LEU A 331 9.79 7.61 16.96
N TYR A 332 9.92 6.40 16.47
CA TYR A 332 9.49 5.19 17.16
C TYR A 332 10.66 4.30 17.52
N ASN A 333 10.75 3.90 18.79
CA ASN A 333 11.72 2.96 19.34
C ASN A 333 10.98 1.83 20.05
N GLN A 334 11.35 0.58 19.77
CA GLN A 334 10.81 -0.57 20.47
C GLN A 334 11.94 -1.54 20.85
N VAL A 335 11.98 -1.92 22.11
CA VAL A 335 12.81 -3.02 22.61
C VAL A 335 11.92 -4.23 22.83
N LYS A 336 12.38 -5.42 22.41
CA LYS A 336 11.65 -6.68 22.56
C LYS A 336 12.55 -7.79 23.04
N VAL A 337 11.96 -8.70 23.81
CA VAL A 337 12.57 -9.93 24.29
C VAL A 337 11.70 -11.09 23.82
N ASP A 338 12.26 -11.96 23.00
CA ASP A 338 11.62 -13.20 22.56
C ASP A 338 12.18 -14.36 23.36
N TYR A 339 11.31 -15.11 24.00
CA TYR A 339 11.61 -16.38 24.64
C TYR A 339 10.93 -17.51 23.89
N TYR A 340 11.68 -18.50 23.47
CA TYR A 340 11.17 -19.71 22.85
C TYR A 340 11.53 -20.95 23.62
N ASN A 341 10.55 -21.80 23.84
CA ASN A 341 10.71 -23.12 24.42
C ASN A 341 9.70 -24.11 23.81
N ASN A 342 10.12 -25.32 23.49
CA ASN A 342 9.27 -26.34 22.88
C ASN A 342 8.02 -26.68 23.72
N LEU A 343 8.10 -26.61 25.04
CA LEU A 343 6.98 -26.90 25.93
C LEU A 343 6.00 -25.72 26.01
N ILE A 344 6.51 -24.50 26.19
CA ILE A 344 5.69 -23.30 26.42
C ILE A 344 5.26 -22.65 25.07
N GLY A 345 6.12 -22.71 24.04
CA GLY A 345 5.94 -21.99 22.78
C GLY A 345 6.82 -20.74 22.72
N LYS A 346 6.40 -19.76 21.92
CA LYS A 346 7.08 -18.47 21.75
C LYS A 346 6.33 -17.41 22.55
N LEU A 347 7.03 -16.73 23.45
CA LEU A 347 6.55 -15.54 24.16
C LEU A 347 7.45 -14.37 23.77
N GLN A 348 6.85 -13.24 23.38
CA GLN A 348 7.53 -11.96 23.17
C GLN A 348 6.97 -10.94 24.13
N LEU A 349 7.84 -10.21 24.81
CA LEU A 349 7.50 -8.98 25.54
C LEU A 349 8.17 -7.82 24.86
N ASN A 350 7.48 -6.69 24.79
CA ASN A 350 8.04 -5.48 24.21
C ASN A 350 7.59 -4.23 24.95
N ALA A 351 8.45 -3.21 24.89
CA ALA A 351 8.16 -1.85 25.31
C ALA A 351 8.55 -0.90 24.19
N SER A 352 7.70 0.04 23.89
CA SER A 352 7.96 1.04 22.85
C SER A 352 7.79 2.45 23.39
N HIS A 353 8.59 3.34 22.81
CA HIS A 353 8.50 4.78 22.98
C HIS A 353 8.30 5.41 21.63
N GLN A 354 7.30 6.28 21.51
CA GLN A 354 6.98 7.02 20.31
C GLN A 354 6.88 8.52 20.63
N ASN A 355 7.71 9.32 19.96
CA ASN A 355 7.60 10.77 19.97
C ASN A 355 6.96 11.22 18.67
N TYR A 356 5.86 11.94 18.75
CA TYR A 356 5.11 12.42 17.59
C TYR A 356 4.98 13.93 17.60
N ASN A 357 4.90 14.52 16.41
CA ASN A 357 4.64 15.94 16.19
C ASN A 357 3.81 16.08 14.90
N TYR A 358 2.52 16.36 15.07
CA TYR A 358 1.56 16.52 13.97
C TYR A 358 1.01 17.94 13.96
N GLY A 359 0.82 18.53 12.77
CA GLY A 359 0.04 19.76 12.61
C GLY A 359 0.56 20.72 11.55
N TYR A 360 0.44 22.00 11.84
CA TYR A 360 0.51 23.13 10.93
C TYR A 360 1.57 24.14 11.37
N ASP A 361 1.89 25.12 10.51
CA ASP A 361 2.93 26.11 10.81
C ASP A 361 2.45 27.22 11.76
N GLN A 362 1.17 27.58 11.69
CA GLN A 362 0.62 28.76 12.40
C GLN A 362 -0.55 28.38 13.31
N VAL A 363 -0.76 29.14 14.36
CA VAL A 363 -1.98 29.11 15.17
C VAL A 363 -3.05 29.91 14.44
N LEU A 364 -4.25 29.35 14.32
CA LEU A 364 -5.37 30.02 13.68
C LEU A 364 -6.28 30.65 14.73
N PHE A 365 -6.61 31.94 14.56
CA PHE A 365 -7.56 32.66 15.38
C PHE A 365 -8.87 32.86 14.63
N LEU A 366 -9.95 32.36 15.21
CA LEU A 366 -11.32 32.48 14.73
C LEU A 366 -12.16 33.25 15.71
N ASP A 367 -13.32 33.77 15.32
CA ASP A 367 -14.27 34.41 16.23
C ASP A 367 -14.71 33.52 17.39
N SER A 368 -14.77 32.19 17.14
CA SER A 368 -15.12 31.17 18.14
C SER A 368 -13.98 30.77 19.09
N GLY A 369 -12.77 31.26 18.86
CA GLY A 369 -11.58 30.90 19.65
C GLY A 369 -10.34 30.68 18.79
N TYR A 370 -9.35 29.98 19.35
CA TYR A 370 -8.14 29.65 18.60
C TYR A 370 -8.00 28.16 18.38
N ILE A 371 -7.44 27.79 17.22
CA ILE A 371 -7.06 26.43 16.89
C ILE A 371 -5.54 26.32 17.01
N PRO A 372 -4.99 25.42 17.87
CA PRO A 372 -3.56 25.24 18.02
C PRO A 372 -2.96 24.70 16.72
N ASN A 373 -1.69 24.98 16.51
CA ASN A 373 -1.01 24.51 15.30
C ASN A 373 -0.44 23.09 15.42
N ARG A 374 -0.19 22.59 16.64
CA ARG A 374 0.49 21.28 16.83
C ARG A 374 -0.18 20.42 17.89
N LEU A 375 -0.24 19.12 17.58
CA LEU A 375 -0.39 18.02 18.52
C LEU A 375 0.96 17.30 18.61
N LYS A 376 1.57 17.27 19.78
CA LYS A 376 2.89 16.67 19.99
C LYS A 376 3.01 16.08 21.37
N GLY A 377 3.66 14.95 21.48
CA GLY A 377 3.84 14.27 22.75
C GLY A 377 4.71 13.04 22.64
N ASP A 378 4.82 12.38 23.78
CA ASP A 378 5.51 11.12 23.96
C ASP A 378 4.53 10.05 24.42
N ILE A 379 4.57 8.88 23.80
CA ILE A 379 3.73 7.75 24.14
C ILE A 379 4.64 6.58 24.51
N VAL A 380 4.36 5.94 25.63
CA VAL A 380 5.00 4.69 26.03
C VAL A 380 3.97 3.58 25.99
N SER A 381 4.29 2.50 25.28
CA SER A 381 3.40 1.35 25.16
C SER A 381 4.10 0.07 25.60
N LEU A 382 3.33 -0.83 26.19
CA LEU A 382 3.75 -2.19 26.52
C LEU A 382 2.98 -3.18 25.68
N GLY A 383 3.64 -4.26 25.25
CA GLY A 383 3.02 -5.32 24.46
C GLY A 383 3.55 -6.69 24.78
N ALA A 384 2.72 -7.70 24.50
CA ALA A 384 3.05 -9.10 24.62
C ALA A 384 2.49 -9.86 23.42
N LYS A 385 3.27 -10.80 22.86
CA LYS A 385 2.84 -11.75 21.82
C LYS A 385 3.10 -13.15 22.26
N TYR A 386 2.17 -14.05 21.99
CA TYR A 386 2.28 -15.46 22.31
C TYR A 386 1.95 -16.30 21.08
N ALA A 387 2.71 -17.38 20.85
CA ALA A 387 2.41 -18.35 19.81
C ALA A 387 2.80 -19.76 20.26
N LYS A 388 1.89 -20.73 20.10
CA LYS A 388 2.11 -22.14 20.38
C LYS A 388 1.52 -23.00 19.28
N TYR A 389 2.31 -23.98 18.83
CA TYR A 389 1.89 -25.03 17.91
C TYR A 389 2.04 -26.39 18.58
N TYR A 390 0.99 -27.19 18.58
CA TYR A 390 1.02 -28.51 19.18
C TYR A 390 0.04 -29.47 18.50
N LYS A 391 0.54 -30.53 17.88
CA LYS A 391 -0.26 -31.60 17.23
C LYS A 391 -1.40 -31.08 16.33
N GLY A 392 -1.08 -30.09 15.47
CA GLY A 392 -2.07 -29.47 14.58
C GLY A 392 -2.84 -28.30 15.18
N PHE A 393 -2.87 -28.14 16.50
CA PHE A 393 -3.41 -26.93 17.13
C PHE A 393 -2.42 -25.78 17.06
N ASN A 394 -2.92 -24.60 16.78
CA ASN A 394 -2.18 -23.37 16.94
C ASN A 394 -2.98 -22.42 17.84
N LEU A 395 -2.26 -21.71 18.70
CA LEU A 395 -2.79 -20.64 19.53
C LEU A 395 -1.88 -19.43 19.37
N GLN A 396 -2.44 -18.28 19.04
CA GLN A 396 -1.71 -17.03 18.92
C GLN A 396 -2.48 -15.95 19.68
N GLY A 397 -1.73 -15.07 20.34
CA GLY A 397 -2.28 -13.91 21.03
C GLY A 397 -1.34 -12.72 20.88
N ASN A 398 -1.91 -11.54 20.81
CA ASN A 398 -1.21 -10.26 20.82
C ASN A 398 -2.00 -9.31 21.72
N ALA A 399 -1.32 -8.62 22.62
CA ALA A 399 -1.90 -7.58 23.46
C ALA A 399 -0.93 -6.40 23.52
N SER A 400 -1.45 -5.20 23.41
CA SER A 400 -0.68 -3.97 23.53
C SER A 400 -1.53 -2.84 24.12
N ILE A 401 -0.89 -1.97 24.89
CA ILE A 401 -1.56 -0.87 25.58
C ILE A 401 -0.60 0.32 25.72
N ASN A 402 -1.13 1.52 25.54
CA ASN A 402 -0.44 2.74 25.91
C ASN A 402 -0.54 2.92 27.43
N VAL A 403 0.59 3.08 28.08
CA VAL A 403 0.66 3.28 29.56
C VAL A 403 0.98 4.71 29.95
N LEU A 404 1.55 5.49 29.04
CA LEU A 404 1.84 6.92 29.21
C LEU A 404 1.61 7.64 27.88
N GLY A 405 1.13 8.89 27.94
CA GLY A 405 0.94 9.81 26.81
C GLY A 405 -0.50 10.23 26.63
N ASP A 406 -0.78 10.97 25.55
CA ASP A 406 -2.07 11.63 25.31
C ASP A 406 -3.17 10.69 24.78
N PHE A 407 -2.83 9.48 24.32
CA PHE A 407 -3.76 8.51 23.75
C PHE A 407 -3.78 7.22 24.57
N ASP A 408 -4.94 6.88 25.13
CA ASP A 408 -5.18 5.72 25.98
C ASP A 408 -5.56 4.45 25.18
N SER A 409 -4.93 4.26 24.01
CA SER A 409 -5.24 3.18 23.09
C SER A 409 -4.80 1.82 23.61
N ASN A 410 -5.55 0.77 23.23
CA ASN A 410 -5.22 -0.61 23.49
C ASN A 410 -5.73 -1.55 22.39
N SER A 411 -5.06 -2.71 22.27
CA SER A 411 -5.38 -3.74 21.30
C SER A 411 -5.16 -5.12 21.91
N ILE A 412 -6.13 -6.03 21.74
CA ILE A 412 -6.03 -7.43 22.12
C ILE A 412 -6.55 -8.29 20.99
N THR A 413 -5.77 -9.27 20.55
CA THR A 413 -6.16 -10.25 19.53
C THR A 413 -5.81 -11.65 20.00
N ALA A 414 -6.73 -12.59 19.86
CA ALA A 414 -6.47 -14.00 20.15
C ALA A 414 -7.02 -14.85 19.00
N THR A 415 -6.24 -15.81 18.53
CA THR A 415 -6.61 -16.74 17.47
C THR A 415 -6.27 -18.17 17.86
N ALA A 416 -7.24 -19.06 17.74
CA ALA A 416 -7.07 -20.49 17.89
C ALA A 416 -7.35 -21.17 16.56
N GLY A 417 -6.52 -22.14 16.18
CA GLY A 417 -6.69 -22.86 14.94
C GLY A 417 -6.34 -24.33 15.06
N TYR A 418 -6.83 -25.10 14.10
CA TYR A 418 -6.54 -26.52 13.98
C TYR A 418 -6.28 -26.90 12.52
N LYS A 419 -5.09 -27.45 12.28
CA LYS A 419 -4.71 -28.05 11.01
C LYS A 419 -5.15 -29.51 10.99
N LEU A 420 -6.29 -29.79 10.35
CA LEU A 420 -6.85 -31.13 10.27
C LEU A 420 -5.98 -32.04 9.40
N ASN A 421 -5.50 -31.52 8.28
CA ASN A 421 -4.56 -32.16 7.37
C ASN A 421 -3.83 -31.08 6.54
N GLU A 422 -3.06 -31.46 5.51
CA GLU A 422 -2.31 -30.50 4.69
C GLU A 422 -3.22 -29.57 3.87
N ASP A 423 -4.45 -30.04 3.56
CA ASP A 423 -5.41 -29.30 2.73
C ASP A 423 -6.43 -28.47 3.52
N LEU A 424 -6.58 -28.71 4.84
CA LEU A 424 -7.65 -28.08 5.61
C LEU A 424 -7.13 -27.52 6.92
N ASN A 425 -7.23 -26.19 7.05
CA ASN A 425 -6.92 -25.44 8.26
C ASN A 425 -8.10 -24.56 8.66
N ILE A 426 -8.54 -24.65 9.91
CA ILE A 426 -9.65 -23.88 10.49
C ILE A 426 -9.08 -22.99 11.58
N ASN A 427 -9.42 -21.71 11.57
CA ASN A 427 -9.03 -20.76 12.61
C ASN A 427 -10.27 -19.99 13.07
N ALA A 428 -10.33 -19.70 14.35
CA ALA A 428 -11.29 -18.77 14.96
C ALA A 428 -10.52 -17.74 15.78
N GLY A 429 -10.99 -16.52 15.78
CA GLY A 429 -10.33 -15.42 16.46
C GLY A 429 -11.30 -14.43 17.07
N ILE A 430 -10.82 -13.76 18.09
CA ILE A 430 -11.47 -12.60 18.69
C ILE A 430 -10.48 -11.45 18.72
N SER A 431 -10.94 -10.23 18.50
CA SER A 431 -10.13 -9.04 18.67
C SER A 431 -10.92 -7.92 19.34
N HIS A 432 -10.21 -7.09 20.07
CA HIS A 432 -10.70 -5.83 20.64
C HIS A 432 -9.64 -4.76 20.39
N HIS A 433 -10.08 -3.66 19.80
CA HIS A 433 -9.24 -2.48 19.56
C HIS A 433 -9.96 -1.25 20.09
N SER A 434 -9.25 -0.41 20.81
CA SER A 434 -9.69 0.92 21.24
C SER A 434 -8.62 1.90 20.84
N VAL A 435 -8.85 2.68 19.76
CA VAL A 435 -7.81 3.50 19.11
C VAL A 435 -8.35 4.90 18.86
N ALA A 436 -7.53 5.91 19.11
CA ALA A 436 -7.90 7.27 18.77
C ALA A 436 -8.05 7.45 17.25
N PRO A 437 -9.01 8.26 16.78
CA PRO A 437 -9.24 8.50 15.36
C PRO A 437 -8.05 9.24 14.73
N ASN A 438 -8.02 9.29 13.40
CA ASN A 438 -6.92 9.89 12.64
C ASN A 438 -6.66 11.34 13.05
N PHE A 439 -5.39 11.77 12.98
CA PHE A 439 -4.97 13.11 13.39
C PHE A 439 -5.76 14.23 12.70
N ASN A 440 -6.08 14.10 11.40
CA ASN A 440 -6.82 15.11 10.65
C ASN A 440 -8.29 15.25 11.09
N THR A 441 -8.86 14.25 11.76
CA THR A 441 -10.19 14.38 12.38
C THR A 441 -10.12 15.13 13.72
N ILE A 442 -8.98 15.07 14.40
CA ILE A 442 -8.77 15.74 15.70
C ILE A 442 -8.37 17.20 15.49
N LEU A 443 -7.44 17.47 14.56
CA LEU A 443 -6.92 18.79 14.28
C LEU A 443 -6.74 18.99 12.78
N TYR A 444 -7.38 20.01 12.23
CA TYR A 444 -7.19 20.43 10.85
C TYR A 444 -7.22 21.96 10.71
N GLN A 445 -6.41 22.48 9.80
CA GLN A 445 -6.39 23.88 9.43
C GLN A 445 -6.26 24.02 7.90
N SER A 446 -7.03 24.94 7.33
CA SER A 446 -7.07 25.24 5.93
C SER A 446 -7.22 26.75 5.69
N ASP A 447 -6.81 27.19 4.51
CA ASP A 447 -7.15 28.52 4.00
C ASP A 447 -8.67 28.66 3.70
N TYR A 448 -9.43 27.54 3.58
CA TYR A 448 -10.88 27.54 3.46
C TYR A 448 -11.55 27.56 4.84
N VAL A 449 -12.50 28.48 5.03
CA VAL A 449 -13.09 28.80 6.34
C VAL A 449 -13.74 27.58 7.00
N ASN A 450 -14.47 26.78 6.21
CA ASN A 450 -15.21 25.61 6.72
C ASN A 450 -14.31 24.43 7.09
N TYR A 451 -13.03 24.42 6.69
CA TYR A 451 -12.11 23.31 6.90
C TYR A 451 -11.14 23.57 8.06
N ASN A 452 -11.69 24.06 9.18
CA ASN A 452 -10.89 24.39 10.35
C ASN A 452 -11.55 23.85 11.63
N TRP A 453 -10.87 22.92 12.33
CA TRP A 453 -11.40 22.34 13.55
C TRP A 453 -10.33 21.85 14.53
N LYS A 454 -10.73 21.75 15.79
CA LYS A 454 -10.09 20.98 16.85
C LYS A 454 -11.18 20.22 17.58
N ASN A 455 -11.15 18.89 17.49
CA ASN A 455 -12.13 17.99 18.10
C ASN A 455 -11.51 17.19 19.26
N ASN A 456 -12.36 16.76 20.16
CA ASN A 456 -12.01 15.84 21.23
C ASN A 456 -12.95 14.62 21.12
N PHE A 457 -12.60 13.69 20.23
CA PHE A 457 -13.36 12.46 20.01
C PHE A 457 -12.91 11.36 20.98
N ASN A 458 -13.86 10.47 21.31
CA ASN A 458 -13.55 9.24 22.00
C ASN A 458 -12.78 8.28 21.06
N ASN A 459 -12.07 7.33 21.66
CA ASN A 459 -11.48 6.23 20.89
C ASN A 459 -12.57 5.43 20.16
N ILE A 460 -12.29 5.10 18.91
CA ILE A 460 -13.08 4.14 18.13
C ILE A 460 -12.83 2.75 18.74
N LYS A 461 -13.90 2.09 19.22
CA LYS A 461 -13.82 0.76 19.82
C LYS A 461 -14.39 -0.26 18.85
N THR A 462 -13.60 -1.26 18.51
CA THR A 462 -14.00 -2.34 17.62
C THR A 462 -13.81 -3.68 18.30
N GLN A 463 -14.84 -4.52 18.24
CA GLN A 463 -14.77 -5.92 18.67
C GLN A 463 -15.12 -6.80 17.48
N THR A 464 -14.27 -7.75 17.14
CA THR A 464 -14.47 -8.64 16.01
C THR A 464 -14.38 -10.11 16.42
N LEU A 465 -15.39 -10.87 16.03
CA LEU A 465 -15.35 -12.32 16.00
C LEU A 465 -15.03 -12.78 14.58
N SER A 466 -13.98 -13.57 14.40
CA SER A 466 -13.54 -14.05 13.09
C SER A 466 -13.50 -15.57 13.02
N ALA A 467 -13.84 -16.11 11.86
CA ALA A 467 -13.68 -17.52 11.52
C ALA A 467 -13.09 -17.63 10.11
N LYS A 468 -12.11 -18.51 9.94
CA LYS A 468 -11.44 -18.71 8.67
C LYS A 468 -11.21 -20.18 8.39
N ILE A 469 -11.65 -20.64 7.23
CA ILE A 469 -11.38 -21.96 6.68
C ILE A 469 -10.51 -21.80 5.46
N ASN A 470 -9.33 -22.42 5.47
CA ASN A 470 -8.44 -22.45 4.31
C ASN A 470 -8.35 -23.88 3.79
N SER A 471 -8.71 -24.08 2.55
CA SER A 471 -8.57 -25.37 1.89
C SER A 471 -8.26 -25.22 0.39
N ASN A 472 -7.16 -25.78 -0.04
CA ASN A 472 -6.81 -25.82 -1.46
C ASN A 472 -7.80 -26.72 -2.26
N LYS A 473 -8.30 -27.78 -1.62
CA LYS A 473 -9.20 -28.74 -2.25
C LYS A 473 -10.64 -28.24 -2.32
N TYR A 474 -11.16 -27.65 -1.23
CA TYR A 474 -12.57 -27.25 -1.14
C TYR A 474 -12.74 -25.79 -1.46
N LEU A 475 -12.55 -24.90 -0.51
CA LEU A 475 -12.70 -23.45 -0.65
C LEU A 475 -11.98 -22.71 0.51
N ASN A 476 -11.70 -21.43 0.29
CA ASN A 476 -11.33 -20.52 1.36
C ASN A 476 -12.55 -19.69 1.75
N LEU A 477 -12.91 -19.72 3.02
CA LEU A 477 -14.00 -18.94 3.61
C LEU A 477 -13.46 -18.11 4.77
N GLN A 478 -13.83 -16.84 4.80
CA GLN A 478 -13.59 -15.95 5.94
C GLN A 478 -14.92 -15.32 6.34
N ALA A 479 -15.21 -15.32 7.61
CA ALA A 479 -16.37 -14.68 8.22
C ALA A 479 -15.89 -13.77 9.35
N ASP A 480 -16.24 -12.49 9.31
CA ASP A 480 -15.96 -11.51 10.35
C ASP A 480 -17.26 -10.84 10.77
N LEU A 481 -17.53 -10.84 12.07
CA LEU A 481 -18.62 -10.08 12.68
C LEU A 481 -18.01 -9.05 13.61
N SER A 482 -18.17 -7.77 13.27
CA SER A 482 -17.60 -6.64 14.02
C SER A 482 -18.71 -5.78 14.63
N THR A 483 -18.49 -5.33 15.86
CA THR A 483 -19.23 -4.23 16.48
C THR A 483 -18.32 -3.04 16.65
N ILE A 484 -18.74 -1.87 16.18
CA ILE A 484 -17.98 -0.64 16.20
C ILE A 484 -18.78 0.41 16.99
N THR A 485 -18.17 1.03 17.98
CA THR A 485 -18.74 2.15 18.74
C THR A 485 -17.84 3.37 18.64
N ASP A 486 -18.42 4.53 18.80
CA ASP A 486 -17.71 5.81 18.70
C ASP A 486 -17.02 6.01 17.31
N TYR A 487 -17.62 5.47 16.23
CA TYR A 487 -17.07 5.55 14.88
C TYR A 487 -16.97 6.99 14.39
N VAL A 488 -15.79 7.40 13.93
CA VAL A 488 -15.54 8.73 13.36
C VAL A 488 -15.54 8.65 11.83
N TYR A 489 -16.25 9.58 11.21
CA TYR A 489 -16.45 9.65 9.78
C TYR A 489 -16.53 11.10 9.32
N PHE A 490 -16.24 11.36 8.04
CA PHE A 490 -16.47 12.65 7.40
C PHE A 490 -17.85 12.69 6.75
N SER A 491 -18.50 13.84 6.82
CA SER A 491 -19.78 14.13 6.15
C SER A 491 -19.89 15.64 5.93
N LYS A 492 -20.80 16.07 5.04
CA LYS A 492 -21.15 17.47 4.91
C LYS A 492 -21.94 17.96 6.14
N ASP A 493 -21.68 19.16 6.57
CA ASP A 493 -22.46 19.89 7.57
C ASP A 493 -23.58 20.72 6.93
N GLU A 494 -24.31 21.50 7.73
CA GLU A 494 -25.40 22.36 7.26
C GLU A 494 -24.93 23.47 6.30
N ASN A 495 -23.63 23.78 6.26
CA ASN A 495 -23.02 24.77 5.38
C ASN A 495 -22.31 24.13 4.18
N GLU A 496 -22.62 22.89 3.84
CA GLU A 496 -22.02 22.10 2.75
C GLU A 496 -20.50 21.82 2.91
N GLY A 497 -19.91 22.18 4.05
CA GLY A 497 -18.49 21.90 4.37
C GLY A 497 -18.31 20.46 4.83
N VAL A 498 -17.27 19.78 4.33
CA VAL A 498 -16.92 18.42 4.79
C VAL A 498 -16.21 18.51 6.13
N LYS A 499 -16.77 17.87 7.16
CA LYS A 499 -16.24 17.85 8.53
C LYS A 499 -16.26 16.46 9.15
N PRO A 500 -15.42 16.19 10.15
CA PRO A 500 -15.46 14.94 10.90
C PRO A 500 -16.57 14.96 11.97
N PHE A 501 -17.28 13.85 12.07
CA PHE A 501 -18.31 13.59 13.08
C PHE A 501 -18.04 12.27 13.78
N GLN A 502 -18.55 12.13 15.00
CA GLN A 502 -18.50 10.88 15.75
C GLN A 502 -19.90 10.30 15.92
N ASN A 503 -20.08 9.04 15.51
CA ASN A 503 -21.34 8.33 15.69
C ASN A 503 -21.46 7.79 17.12
N ASN A 504 -22.53 8.17 17.81
CA ASN A 504 -22.83 7.72 19.18
C ASN A 504 -23.59 6.36 19.25
N GLN A 505 -23.87 5.75 18.09
CA GLN A 505 -24.58 4.49 18.01
C GLN A 505 -23.65 3.35 17.58
N THR A 506 -23.97 2.14 18.03
CA THR A 506 -23.21 0.96 17.66
C THR A 506 -23.52 0.54 16.22
N ILE A 507 -22.48 0.30 15.45
CA ILE A 507 -22.53 -0.27 14.11
C ILE A 507 -22.22 -1.77 14.23
N THR A 508 -23.05 -2.61 13.62
CA THR A 508 -22.74 -4.04 13.44
C THR A 508 -22.44 -4.31 11.98
N TYR A 509 -21.28 -4.91 11.71
CA TYR A 509 -20.79 -5.20 10.37
C TYR A 509 -20.45 -6.67 10.21
N LEU A 510 -21.17 -7.35 9.33
CA LEU A 510 -20.93 -8.74 8.92
C LEU A 510 -20.22 -8.76 7.56
N LYS A 511 -19.14 -9.52 7.47
CA LYS A 511 -18.37 -9.73 6.25
C LYS A 511 -18.11 -11.21 6.02
N LEU A 512 -18.53 -11.74 4.87
CA LEU A 512 -18.32 -13.12 4.45
C LEU A 512 -17.60 -13.13 3.11
N LYS A 513 -16.36 -13.63 3.07
CA LYS A 513 -15.55 -13.72 1.86
C LYS A 513 -15.31 -15.18 1.49
N LEU A 514 -15.71 -15.53 0.27
CA LEU A 514 -15.52 -16.86 -0.31
C LEU A 514 -14.55 -16.76 -1.49
N GLN A 515 -13.58 -17.67 -1.52
CA GLN A 515 -12.64 -17.79 -2.64
C GLN A 515 -12.50 -19.25 -3.06
N LYS A 516 -12.64 -19.51 -4.37
CA LYS A 516 -12.45 -20.84 -4.96
C LYS A 516 -11.95 -20.75 -6.38
N GLU A 517 -10.82 -21.38 -6.64
CA GLU A 517 -10.34 -21.66 -7.98
C GLU A 517 -10.73 -23.08 -8.38
N ILE A 518 -11.37 -23.21 -9.53
CA ILE A 518 -11.82 -24.48 -10.11
C ILE A 518 -11.02 -24.69 -11.40
N ASN A 519 -10.29 -25.78 -11.47
CA ASN A 519 -9.46 -26.11 -12.65
C ASN A 519 -10.00 -27.34 -13.36
N TYR A 520 -10.16 -27.22 -14.69
CA TYR A 520 -10.51 -28.33 -15.56
C TYR A 520 -9.61 -28.34 -16.79
N ARG A 521 -8.69 -29.29 -16.86
CA ARG A 521 -7.64 -29.37 -17.90
C ARG A 521 -6.83 -28.05 -17.92
N ASN A 522 -6.90 -27.33 -19.04
CA ASN A 522 -6.19 -26.05 -19.24
C ASN A 522 -7.03 -24.82 -18.89
N PHE A 523 -8.27 -25.01 -18.46
CA PHE A 523 -9.17 -23.92 -18.06
C PHE A 523 -9.20 -23.79 -16.54
N GLY A 524 -9.23 -22.56 -16.07
CA GLY A 524 -9.43 -22.21 -14.65
C GLY A 524 -10.52 -21.18 -14.51
N LEU A 525 -11.32 -21.33 -13.46
CA LEU A 525 -12.32 -20.35 -13.03
C LEU A 525 -11.99 -19.94 -11.59
N ASP A 526 -11.45 -18.73 -11.44
CA ASP A 526 -11.08 -18.15 -10.14
C ASP A 526 -12.19 -17.22 -9.66
N ASN A 527 -12.86 -17.59 -8.58
CA ASN A 527 -13.99 -16.88 -8.02
C ASN A 527 -13.61 -16.27 -6.67
N THR A 528 -13.92 -15.00 -6.50
CA THR A 528 -13.91 -14.31 -5.21
C THR A 528 -15.24 -13.60 -5.06
N VAL A 529 -15.98 -13.91 -4.01
CA VAL A 529 -17.27 -13.30 -3.67
C VAL A 529 -17.20 -12.80 -2.23
N LEU A 530 -17.59 -11.57 -2.03
CA LEU A 530 -17.72 -10.93 -0.72
C LEU A 530 -19.18 -10.52 -0.53
N TYR A 531 -19.80 -11.02 0.54
CA TYR A 531 -21.09 -10.57 1.03
C TYR A 531 -20.89 -9.71 2.28
N GLN A 532 -21.59 -8.60 2.36
CA GLN A 532 -21.50 -7.64 3.44
C GLN A 532 -22.89 -7.19 3.91
N GLN A 533 -23.02 -6.99 5.19
CA GLN A 533 -24.23 -6.42 5.78
C GLN A 533 -23.84 -5.50 6.93
N VAL A 534 -24.32 -4.27 6.85
CA VAL A 534 -24.18 -3.27 7.92
C VAL A 534 -25.54 -3.03 8.55
N SER A 535 -25.59 -3.04 9.88
CA SER A 535 -26.73 -2.59 10.66
C SER A 535 -26.30 -1.36 11.44
N ASN A 536 -26.75 -0.20 11.01
CA ASN A 536 -26.56 1.06 11.72
C ASN A 536 -27.75 2.00 11.40
N SER A 537 -28.24 2.71 12.41
CA SER A 537 -29.42 3.56 12.27
C SER A 537 -29.13 4.91 11.60
N ASN A 538 -27.86 5.33 11.56
CA ASN A 538 -27.46 6.64 11.07
C ASN A 538 -26.81 6.61 9.68
N ASN A 539 -26.74 5.42 9.04
CA ASN A 539 -26.07 5.22 7.74
C ASN A 539 -24.67 5.85 7.66
N THR A 540 -23.87 5.61 8.72
CA THR A 540 -22.52 6.19 8.84
C THR A 540 -21.41 5.26 8.35
N LEU A 541 -21.74 4.06 7.88
CA LEU A 541 -20.84 3.11 7.25
C LEU A 541 -21.53 2.50 6.02
N ASN A 542 -21.11 2.89 4.84
CA ASN A 542 -21.71 2.50 3.57
C ASN A 542 -20.80 1.50 2.82
N VAL A 543 -21.34 0.32 2.50
CA VAL A 543 -20.68 -0.70 1.69
C VAL A 543 -21.68 -1.39 0.75
N PRO A 544 -21.27 -1.84 -0.44
CA PRO A 544 -22.13 -2.68 -1.27
C PRO A 544 -22.37 -4.04 -0.61
N GLN A 545 -23.57 -4.57 -0.75
CA GLN A 545 -23.93 -5.87 -0.17
C GLN A 545 -23.11 -7.02 -0.78
N ILE A 546 -22.85 -6.98 -2.08
CA ILE A 546 -22.09 -7.99 -2.79
C ILE A 546 -20.98 -7.32 -3.59
N VAL A 547 -19.76 -7.87 -3.47
CA VAL A 547 -18.63 -7.56 -4.36
C VAL A 547 -18.12 -8.88 -4.90
N THR A 548 -17.97 -9.00 -6.23
CA THR A 548 -17.47 -10.23 -6.85
C THR A 548 -16.44 -9.95 -7.93
N ARG A 549 -15.46 -10.84 -8.01
CA ARG A 549 -14.54 -10.97 -9.13
C ARG A 549 -14.48 -12.43 -9.56
N ASN A 550 -14.82 -12.68 -10.82
CA ASN A 550 -14.82 -14.00 -11.42
C ASN A 550 -13.93 -13.98 -12.67
N THR A 551 -12.92 -14.80 -12.69
CA THR A 551 -11.95 -14.85 -13.80
C THR A 551 -11.98 -16.22 -14.46
N LEU A 552 -12.45 -16.25 -15.70
CA LEU A 552 -12.35 -17.44 -16.55
C LEU A 552 -11.08 -17.31 -17.39
N TYR A 553 -10.17 -18.27 -17.29
CA TYR A 553 -8.92 -18.23 -18.02
C TYR A 553 -8.54 -19.59 -18.60
N TYR A 554 -7.75 -19.53 -19.68
CA TYR A 554 -7.06 -20.66 -20.30
C TYR A 554 -5.57 -20.51 -20.06
N SER A 555 -4.87 -21.60 -19.70
CA SER A 555 -3.41 -21.58 -19.53
C SER A 555 -2.77 -22.84 -20.10
N ASN A 556 -1.70 -22.67 -20.89
CA ASN A 556 -1.00 -23.79 -21.51
C ASN A 556 0.44 -23.41 -21.90
N HIS A 557 1.27 -24.43 -22.04
CA HIS A 557 2.57 -24.30 -22.68
C HIS A 557 2.42 -24.41 -24.22
N LEU A 558 2.95 -23.42 -24.93
CA LEU A 558 2.94 -23.33 -26.39
C LEU A 558 4.37 -23.46 -26.95
N PHE A 559 4.48 -23.68 -28.27
CA PHE A 559 5.74 -23.72 -29.00
C PHE A 559 6.77 -24.68 -28.39
N LYS A 560 6.41 -25.96 -28.19
CA LYS A 560 7.26 -26.98 -27.55
C LYS A 560 7.77 -26.55 -26.14
N LYS A 561 6.89 -25.90 -25.37
CA LYS A 561 7.16 -25.34 -24.02
C LYS A 561 8.07 -24.09 -23.98
N ALA A 562 8.33 -23.44 -25.11
CA ALA A 562 9.11 -22.20 -25.14
C ALA A 562 8.36 -21.01 -24.54
N MET A 563 7.02 -21.05 -24.53
CA MET A 563 6.16 -20.00 -23.95
C MET A 563 5.09 -20.62 -23.05
N TYR A 564 4.87 -20.07 -21.89
CA TYR A 564 3.68 -20.33 -21.06
C TYR A 564 2.70 -19.18 -21.24
N LEU A 565 1.49 -19.47 -21.69
CA LEU A 565 0.43 -18.51 -21.95
C LEU A 565 -0.66 -18.65 -20.88
N GLN A 566 -1.20 -17.51 -20.41
CA GLN A 566 -2.46 -17.44 -19.67
C GLN A 566 -3.29 -16.30 -20.26
N THR A 567 -4.51 -16.59 -20.68
CA THR A 567 -5.43 -15.60 -21.25
C THR A 567 -6.83 -15.83 -20.73
N GLY A 568 -7.60 -14.77 -20.58
CA GLY A 568 -8.94 -14.89 -20.00
C GLY A 568 -9.70 -13.60 -19.91
N VAL A 569 -10.90 -13.71 -19.32
CA VAL A 569 -11.82 -12.61 -19.05
C VAL A 569 -12.03 -12.49 -17.56
N ILE A 570 -12.01 -11.27 -17.06
CA ILE A 570 -12.29 -10.91 -15.67
C ILE A 570 -13.63 -10.20 -15.64
N PHE A 571 -14.55 -10.70 -14.84
CA PHE A 571 -15.81 -10.06 -14.49
C PHE A 571 -15.69 -9.47 -13.08
N ASN A 572 -15.86 -8.16 -12.95
CA ASN A 572 -15.97 -7.45 -11.68
C ASN A 572 -17.36 -6.84 -11.56
N TYR A 573 -17.96 -6.96 -10.38
CA TYR A 573 -19.28 -6.40 -10.12
C TYR A 573 -19.44 -6.09 -8.62
N PHE A 574 -20.17 -5.03 -8.30
CA PHE A 574 -20.66 -4.75 -6.96
C PHE A 574 -22.07 -4.17 -7.01
N THR A 575 -22.86 -4.46 -6.00
CA THR A 575 -24.25 -3.97 -5.90
C THR A 575 -24.31 -2.48 -5.66
N LYS A 576 -25.40 -1.84 -6.09
CA LYS A 576 -25.65 -0.42 -5.80
C LYS A 576 -25.68 -0.17 -4.30
N TYR A 577 -25.10 0.94 -3.89
CA TYR A 577 -25.08 1.41 -2.50
C TYR A 577 -24.82 2.93 -2.46
N ASN A 578 -25.03 3.55 -1.30
CA ASN A 578 -24.66 4.95 -1.08
C ASN A 578 -23.11 5.05 -1.05
N MET A 579 -22.52 5.27 -2.22
CA MET A 579 -21.08 5.32 -2.38
C MET A 579 -20.52 6.60 -1.78
N ASN A 580 -19.47 6.49 -0.98
CA ASN A 580 -18.83 7.65 -0.38
C ASN A 580 -18.26 8.59 -1.46
N ALA A 581 -18.47 9.88 -1.26
CA ALA A 581 -17.92 10.92 -2.11
C ALA A 581 -16.48 11.24 -1.69
N TYR A 582 -15.73 11.86 -2.58
CA TYR A 582 -14.32 12.20 -2.38
C TYR A 582 -14.15 13.71 -2.19
N ASP A 583 -13.46 14.10 -1.13
CA ASP A 583 -13.04 15.48 -0.88
C ASP A 583 -11.55 15.63 -1.24
N PRO A 584 -11.23 16.38 -2.32
CA PRO A 584 -9.85 16.53 -2.78
C PRO A 584 -8.96 17.38 -1.85
N LEU A 585 -9.53 18.35 -1.12
CA LEU A 585 -8.78 19.18 -0.18
C LEU A 585 -8.27 18.36 1.00
N LEU A 586 -9.14 17.56 1.60
CA LEU A 586 -8.78 16.67 2.70
C LEU A 586 -8.05 15.42 2.21
N SER A 587 -8.23 15.05 0.95
CA SER A 587 -7.89 13.74 0.40
C SER A 587 -8.48 12.59 1.23
N GLU A 588 -9.79 12.74 1.54
CA GLU A 588 -10.59 11.81 2.33
C GLU A 588 -11.90 11.48 1.62
N PHE A 589 -12.49 10.35 1.99
CA PHE A 589 -13.84 10.02 1.58
C PHE A 589 -14.84 10.43 2.66
N TYR A 590 -15.95 11.04 2.23
CA TYR A 590 -17.03 11.44 3.11
C TYR A 590 -18.34 10.75 2.76
N ILE A 591 -19.20 10.60 3.76
CA ILE A 591 -20.48 9.92 3.63
C ILE A 591 -21.49 10.83 2.94
N GLN A 592 -22.14 10.31 1.93
CA GLN A 592 -23.35 10.83 1.34
C GLN A 592 -24.41 9.71 1.31
N ASN A 593 -25.68 10.05 1.52
CA ASN A 593 -26.79 9.12 1.55
C ASN A 593 -27.91 9.50 0.56
N GLU A 594 -27.62 10.37 -0.38
CA GLU A 594 -28.56 10.89 -1.36
C GLU A 594 -28.67 10.01 -2.61
N ASN A 595 -27.51 9.63 -3.17
CA ASN A 595 -27.42 8.91 -4.42
C ASN A 595 -26.74 7.56 -4.28
N GLN A 596 -27.23 6.57 -5.03
CA GLN A 596 -26.66 5.23 -5.09
C GLN A 596 -25.90 5.01 -6.38
N PHE A 597 -24.69 4.49 -6.26
CA PHE A 597 -23.80 4.15 -7.37
C PHE A 597 -23.42 2.66 -7.35
N GLY A 598 -22.98 2.14 -8.48
CA GLY A 598 -22.65 0.73 -8.65
C GLY A 598 -23.72 -0.01 -9.46
N GLY A 599 -23.69 -1.34 -9.41
CA GLY A 599 -24.63 -2.17 -10.16
C GLY A 599 -24.28 -2.30 -11.65
N PHE A 600 -23.07 -1.92 -12.05
CA PHE A 600 -22.57 -2.09 -13.42
C PHE A 600 -21.52 -3.20 -13.49
N PRO A 601 -21.54 -4.05 -14.54
CA PRO A 601 -20.50 -5.03 -14.78
C PRO A 601 -19.27 -4.36 -15.41
N ARG A 602 -18.07 -4.70 -14.94
CA ARG A 602 -16.81 -4.33 -15.58
C ARG A 602 -16.13 -5.59 -16.09
N LEU A 603 -15.90 -5.65 -17.39
CA LEU A 603 -15.25 -6.77 -18.07
C LEU A 603 -13.87 -6.34 -18.56
N ASP A 604 -12.85 -7.11 -18.16
CA ASP A 604 -11.49 -6.93 -18.64
C ASP A 604 -11.04 -8.22 -19.36
N PHE A 605 -10.34 -8.09 -20.49
CA PHE A 605 -9.67 -9.18 -21.16
C PHE A 605 -8.17 -9.09 -20.96
N PHE A 606 -7.48 -10.22 -20.76
CA PHE A 606 -6.04 -10.23 -20.59
C PHE A 606 -5.33 -11.34 -21.34
N ILE A 607 -4.07 -11.08 -21.71
CA ILE A 607 -3.10 -12.04 -22.23
C ILE A 607 -1.80 -11.86 -21.48
N ASN A 608 -1.38 -12.89 -20.76
CA ASN A 608 -0.10 -12.94 -20.06
C ASN A 608 0.75 -14.05 -20.67
N ALA A 609 1.99 -13.75 -21.01
CA ALA A 609 2.94 -14.69 -21.57
C ALA A 609 4.25 -14.68 -20.80
N LYS A 610 4.81 -15.88 -20.55
CA LYS A 610 6.15 -16.05 -20.00
C LYS A 610 7.04 -16.76 -21.02
N ILE A 611 8.13 -16.10 -21.41
CA ILE A 611 9.14 -16.62 -22.31
C ILE A 611 10.47 -16.55 -21.56
N ARG A 612 10.97 -17.70 -21.11
CA ARG A 612 12.15 -17.77 -20.22
C ARG A 612 11.98 -16.85 -19.00
N GLN A 613 12.79 -15.82 -18.86
CA GLN A 613 12.80 -14.84 -17.76
C GLN A 613 11.97 -13.59 -18.04
N THR A 614 11.42 -13.46 -19.26
CA THR A 614 10.59 -12.32 -19.66
C THR A 614 9.12 -12.67 -19.50
N ARG A 615 8.36 -11.76 -18.92
CA ARG A 615 6.90 -11.83 -18.80
C ARG A 615 6.31 -10.65 -19.56
N ILE A 616 5.31 -10.91 -20.37
CA ILE A 616 4.63 -9.92 -21.21
C ILE A 616 3.18 -9.91 -20.81
N PHE A 617 2.62 -8.74 -20.64
CA PHE A 617 1.24 -8.51 -20.20
C PHE A 617 0.52 -7.62 -21.19
N PHE A 618 -0.68 -8.03 -21.54
CA PHE A 618 -1.63 -7.22 -22.29
C PHE A 618 -2.97 -7.29 -21.54
N LYS A 619 -3.62 -6.13 -21.37
CA LYS A 619 -4.92 -6.02 -20.73
C LYS A 619 -5.78 -5.02 -21.49
N ALA A 620 -6.95 -5.43 -21.93
CA ALA A 620 -8.03 -4.61 -22.43
C ALA A 620 -9.00 -4.41 -21.26
N GLU A 621 -8.96 -3.24 -20.64
CA GLU A 621 -9.75 -2.91 -19.45
C GLU A 621 -11.09 -2.31 -19.85
N HIS A 622 -12.17 -2.72 -19.15
CA HIS A 622 -13.53 -2.21 -19.32
C HIS A 622 -14.02 -2.25 -20.78
N PHE A 623 -13.78 -3.39 -21.47
CA PHE A 623 -14.10 -3.51 -22.90
C PHE A 623 -15.61 -3.48 -23.19
N ASN A 624 -16.44 -3.53 -22.16
CA ASN A 624 -17.90 -3.45 -22.26
C ASN A 624 -18.45 -2.05 -21.98
N SER A 625 -17.63 -1.01 -21.85
CA SER A 625 -18.09 0.36 -21.52
C SER A 625 -19.18 0.85 -22.46
N ASP A 626 -19.02 0.59 -23.78
CA ASP A 626 -19.95 1.09 -24.79
C ASP A 626 -21.26 0.28 -24.91
N PHE A 627 -21.35 -0.91 -24.22
CA PHE A 627 -22.50 -1.82 -24.34
C PHE A 627 -23.42 -1.83 -23.12
N THR A 628 -22.96 -1.31 -21.96
CA THR A 628 -23.66 -1.47 -20.67
C THR A 628 -24.20 -0.18 -20.09
N GLY A 629 -24.13 0.91 -20.84
CA GLY A 629 -24.58 2.25 -20.43
C GLY A 629 -23.53 2.99 -19.60
N TYR A 630 -23.67 4.30 -19.51
CA TYR A 630 -22.72 5.21 -18.88
C TYR A 630 -23.12 5.49 -17.42
N ASN A 631 -23.10 4.45 -16.58
CA ASN A 631 -23.44 4.53 -15.16
C ASN A 631 -22.30 4.06 -14.25
N TYR A 632 -21.07 4.06 -14.78
CA TYR A 632 -19.89 3.58 -14.09
C TYR A 632 -19.12 4.71 -13.40
N TYR A 633 -19.26 4.75 -12.08
CA TYR A 633 -18.67 5.76 -11.21
C TYR A 633 -17.70 5.12 -10.20
N SER A 634 -16.62 5.86 -9.89
CA SER A 634 -15.66 5.54 -8.84
C SER A 634 -15.99 6.23 -7.51
N ALA A 635 -16.67 7.37 -7.60
CA ALA A 635 -17.29 8.13 -6.53
C ALA A 635 -18.36 9.05 -7.16
N PRO A 636 -19.29 9.67 -6.41
CA PRO A 636 -20.14 10.72 -6.93
C PRO A 636 -19.38 11.74 -7.77
N ASN A 637 -19.89 12.10 -8.92
CA ASN A 637 -19.29 13.02 -9.91
C ASN A 637 -17.90 12.58 -10.44
N GLN A 638 -17.43 11.37 -10.12
CA GLN A 638 -16.16 10.82 -10.56
C GLN A 638 -16.39 9.59 -11.45
N PRO A 639 -16.66 9.76 -12.76
CA PRO A 639 -16.81 8.63 -13.66
C PRO A 639 -15.55 7.77 -13.71
N TYR A 640 -15.74 6.46 -13.85
CA TYR A 640 -14.64 5.55 -14.15
C TYR A 640 -14.22 5.71 -15.61
N ARG A 641 -13.13 5.10 -16.01
CA ARG A 641 -12.62 5.15 -17.38
C ARG A 641 -13.39 4.24 -18.33
N ASP A 642 -13.42 4.64 -19.58
CA ASP A 642 -13.91 3.85 -20.70
C ASP A 642 -12.95 2.71 -21.06
N PHE A 643 -13.20 2.05 -22.20
CA PHE A 643 -12.31 1.05 -22.76
C PHE A 643 -10.89 1.57 -22.91
N SER A 644 -9.93 0.79 -22.42
CA SER A 644 -8.52 1.13 -22.52
C SER A 644 -7.64 -0.10 -22.67
N ILE A 645 -6.53 0.07 -23.39
CA ILE A 645 -5.54 -0.99 -23.62
C ILE A 645 -4.26 -0.67 -22.88
N ARG A 646 -3.75 -1.66 -22.14
CA ARG A 646 -2.47 -1.56 -21.44
C ARG A 646 -1.56 -2.71 -21.84
N PHE A 647 -0.30 -2.36 -22.03
CA PHE A 647 0.76 -3.31 -22.32
C PHE A 647 1.86 -3.18 -21.27
N GLY A 648 2.45 -4.31 -20.88
CA GLY A 648 3.57 -4.31 -19.94
C GLY A 648 4.52 -5.47 -20.14
N LEU A 649 5.71 -5.33 -19.60
CA LEU A 649 6.71 -6.39 -19.57
C LEU A 649 7.48 -6.37 -18.25
N VAL A 650 7.94 -7.54 -17.84
CA VAL A 650 8.89 -7.70 -16.74
C VAL A 650 10.06 -8.54 -17.23
N TRP A 651 11.23 -8.06 -16.96
CA TRP A 651 12.46 -8.74 -17.32
C TRP A 651 13.36 -8.93 -16.09
N ASN A 652 13.71 -10.19 -15.80
CA ASN A 652 14.60 -10.56 -14.72
C ASN A 652 15.96 -10.99 -15.29
N PHE A 653 17.03 -10.37 -14.79
CA PHE A 653 18.40 -10.72 -15.11
C PHE A 653 19.06 -11.34 -13.89
N PHE A 654 19.65 -12.51 -14.08
CA PHE A 654 20.50 -13.19 -13.12
C PHE A 654 21.92 -13.19 -13.71
N MET A 655 22.86 -12.49 -13.09
CA MET A 655 24.25 -12.34 -13.56
C MET A 655 25.15 -13.43 -12.98
#